data_1d9173fbcf915ddb07eadfc572b75c61
#
_entry.id   1d9173fbcf915ddb07eadfc572b75c61
#
_cell.length_a   1.000
_cell.length_b   1.000
_cell.length_c   1.000
_cell.angle_alpha   90.00
_cell.angle_beta   90.00
_cell.angle_gamma   90.00
#
_symmetry.space_group_name_H-M   'P 1'
#
loop_
_entity.id
_entity.type
_entity.pdbx_description
1 polymer ?
#
loop_
_entity_poly.entity_id
_entity_poly.type
_entity_poly.pdbx_seq_one_letter_code
_entity_poly.pdbx_strand_id
1 'polypeptide(L)'
;MFQLTLNTTMAYPKKTDYHTQKNTMRSQAQAFLSLRKKLCLVLLCAIQIVCAQSFSLSGKISDYTTRKPIKAAQITLFAADGVSAKASIASNEDGKFALTSLPSDSYHLRITSVGYKPMTLTIADLNKDTDLGELLLKPDTVQLGEVTVSANLQKEADRWVFYPSDAIKRQSTDAYDVLQRMALPDLQFDLMNRTLSSQKNGALQIRINGVPSNQSDLAALQPQDIARVEYIDNPGVVYGDGVAAVLLVHTKRGYEGMQGGVQIANALTTKQGSAYAYFKLIGLKNQLSIKANSHYKNVGGVFTNSYKTFRYPSSDMTLNAQGDDRSYRLCGGSIELEYNRLLDERNSFFNVMANYTTSYRPENVSSSRVQHNDAPFFYEELLTKDKTHNISLDLYLDKQFASEANLLANLTATYIGSDYHRAYSKVYHAAAQPAFTNAYDVDGQHKSIIGEIVFKQPFSKSLNLTIGTYNRLSNTHNTYVATNGTSPTSLFNFNNYDYIELSGTLGKLSYSVGGGYSFYRMKSDSLSARYHFFRPFLTLSYSISKAFRLQYHLGINPVEPQLAMLSSFVQTQSEYELRQGNPHLKPYQAYINQLSLSFHKRETMLGLATYIQYSANPFTNNPPIYDAATNMFVYTQSNQHSFTHLQVRLYASQSLFSQAFKVSGWLTLNRYINNGLSFFTNYTDIIGGLSLTYDRPKWGIQGNFRSAITTMFNETKTRTAPNLQLSAYYNIRRLRFTLSVNNPFMTEATTVSTLNSKLISSTSHVFQKYNDNLVQLSLSYSFRKGKVRNLQKQMDNADNDAGVVK
;
A
#
# COMPACT_ATOMS: atom_id res chain seq x y z
N MET A 1 -52.22 -38.58 3.44
CA MET A 1 -52.23 -39.01 4.86
C MET A 1 -51.03 -38.35 5.51
N PHE A 2 -51.28 -37.60 6.56
CA PHE A 2 -50.46 -36.72 7.38
C PHE A 2 -50.21 -35.34 6.85
N GLN A 3 -51.14 -34.43 7.14
CA GLN A 3 -50.99 -33.01 7.38
C GLN A 3 -50.20 -32.82 8.69
N LEU A 4 -49.26 -31.91 8.68
CA LEU A 4 -48.81 -31.18 9.88
C LEU A 4 -48.67 -29.73 9.53
N THR A 5 -49.71 -28.98 9.89
CA THR A 5 -49.75 -27.52 9.99
C THR A 5 -48.82 -27.07 11.12
N LEU A 6 -47.88 -26.18 10.83
CA LEU A 6 -47.20 -25.35 11.83
C LEU A 6 -47.43 -23.88 11.49
N ASN A 7 -48.45 -23.33 12.14
CA ASN A 7 -48.64 -21.90 12.33
C ASN A 7 -47.43 -21.36 13.16
N THR A 8 -46.58 -20.54 12.58
CA THR A 8 -45.73 -19.65 13.34
C THR A 8 -46.07 -18.20 12.99
N THR A 9 -46.94 -17.64 13.81
CA THR A 9 -47.20 -16.21 13.94
C THR A 9 -45.86 -15.53 14.37
N MET A 10 -45.25 -14.78 13.48
CA MET A 10 -44.18 -13.87 13.87
C MET A 10 -44.81 -12.68 14.61
N ALA A 11 -44.59 -12.65 15.92
CA ALA A 11 -44.91 -11.52 16.76
C ALA A 11 -43.83 -10.47 16.62
N TYR A 12 -44.24 -9.23 16.29
CA TYR A 12 -43.35 -8.06 16.39
C TYR A 12 -42.89 -7.90 17.85
N PRO A 13 -41.60 -7.66 18.12
CA PRO A 13 -41.12 -7.41 19.48
C PRO A 13 -41.69 -6.07 19.96
N LYS A 14 -42.41 -6.11 21.11
CA LYS A 14 -42.93 -4.95 21.81
C LYS A 14 -41.77 -4.05 22.23
N LYS A 15 -42.05 -2.75 22.39
CA LYS A 15 -41.17 -1.66 22.84
C LYS A 15 -40.27 -1.96 24.07
N THR A 16 -40.53 -3.02 24.79
CA THR A 16 -39.78 -3.45 25.98
C THR A 16 -38.43 -4.11 25.67
N ASP A 17 -38.24 -4.67 24.46
CA ASP A 17 -36.97 -5.33 24.11
C ASP A 17 -35.84 -4.37 23.76
N TYR A 18 -36.20 -3.12 23.39
CA TYR A 18 -35.20 -2.09 23.09
C TYR A 18 -34.37 -1.66 24.33
N HIS A 19 -34.98 -1.69 25.52
CA HIS A 19 -34.29 -1.39 26.78
C HIS A 19 -33.37 -2.54 27.22
N THR A 20 -33.75 -3.77 26.94
CA THR A 20 -32.93 -4.97 27.29
C THR A 20 -31.71 -5.09 26.39
N GLN A 21 -31.87 -4.82 25.09
CA GLN A 21 -30.72 -4.79 24.14
C GLN A 21 -29.77 -3.65 24.47
N LYS A 22 -30.28 -2.49 24.88
CA LYS A 22 -29.45 -1.35 25.25
C LYS A 22 -28.66 -1.62 26.54
N ASN A 23 -29.22 -2.38 27.48
CA ASN A 23 -28.53 -2.79 28.70
C ASN A 23 -27.48 -3.89 28.42
N THR A 24 -27.77 -4.82 27.53
CA THR A 24 -26.79 -5.86 27.12
C THR A 24 -25.62 -5.24 26.35
N MET A 25 -25.87 -4.28 25.47
CA MET A 25 -24.79 -3.54 24.79
C MET A 25 -23.98 -2.65 25.77
N ARG A 26 -24.64 -2.07 26.78
CA ARG A 26 -23.91 -1.33 27.82
C ARG A 26 -23.05 -2.23 28.71
N SER A 27 -23.52 -3.40 29.06
CA SER A 27 -22.74 -4.37 29.85
C SER A 27 -21.57 -4.94 29.06
N GLN A 28 -21.78 -5.24 27.76
CA GLN A 28 -20.70 -5.67 26.87
C GLN A 28 -19.68 -4.55 26.59
N ALA A 29 -20.15 -3.30 26.44
CA ALA A 29 -19.25 -2.15 26.31
C ALA A 29 -18.45 -1.89 27.58
N GLN A 30 -19.05 -2.06 28.77
CA GLN A 30 -18.34 -1.94 30.06
C GLN A 30 -17.36 -3.11 30.28
N ALA A 31 -17.72 -4.33 29.88
CA ALA A 31 -16.81 -5.49 29.92
C ALA A 31 -15.64 -5.30 28.97
N PHE A 32 -15.88 -4.76 27.75
CA PHE A 32 -14.84 -4.45 26.77
C PHE A 32 -13.92 -3.29 27.23
N LEU A 33 -14.46 -2.26 27.89
CA LEU A 33 -13.67 -1.20 28.51
C LEU A 33 -12.83 -1.71 29.70
N SER A 34 -13.36 -2.65 30.49
CA SER A 34 -12.62 -3.27 31.59
C SER A 34 -11.50 -4.18 31.09
N LEU A 35 -11.74 -4.90 29.99
CA LEU A 35 -10.73 -5.73 29.33
C LEU A 35 -9.64 -4.87 28.68
N ARG A 36 -10.01 -3.74 28.07
CA ARG A 36 -9.05 -2.73 27.57
C ARG A 36 -8.17 -2.15 28.67
N LYS A 37 -8.74 -1.81 29.83
CA LYS A 37 -7.97 -1.34 30.99
C LYS A 37 -7.05 -2.42 31.56
N LYS A 38 -7.48 -3.67 31.63
CA LYS A 38 -6.66 -4.80 32.08
C LYS A 38 -5.55 -5.16 31.08
N LEU A 39 -5.84 -5.10 29.78
CA LEU A 39 -4.83 -5.36 28.75
C LEU A 39 -3.76 -4.26 28.68
N CYS A 40 -4.16 -2.99 28.86
CA CYS A 40 -3.20 -1.87 29.00
C CYS A 40 -2.36 -2.00 30.28
N LEU A 41 -2.95 -2.46 31.38
CA LEU A 41 -2.23 -2.66 32.62
C LEU A 41 -1.24 -3.84 32.53
N VAL A 42 -1.62 -4.92 31.87
CA VAL A 42 -0.75 -6.09 31.64
C VAL A 42 0.39 -5.74 30.67
N LEU A 43 0.14 -4.91 29.63
CA LEU A 43 1.19 -4.39 28.76
C LEU A 43 2.14 -3.44 29.49
N LEU A 44 1.62 -2.58 30.37
CA LEU A 44 2.46 -1.72 31.22
C LEU A 44 3.26 -2.50 32.28
N CYS A 45 2.68 -3.55 32.87
CA CYS A 45 3.40 -4.43 33.80
C CYS A 45 4.41 -5.36 33.12
N ALA A 46 4.17 -5.78 31.88
CA ALA A 46 5.13 -6.57 31.10
C ALA A 46 6.40 -5.78 30.68
N ILE A 47 6.34 -4.46 30.73
CA ILE A 47 7.48 -3.57 30.46
C ILE A 47 8.40 -3.42 31.69
N GLN A 48 7.98 -3.82 32.89
CA GLN A 48 8.74 -3.60 34.13
C GLN A 48 9.48 -4.80 34.68
N ILE A 49 9.45 -5.98 34.05
CA ILE A 49 10.16 -7.15 34.57
C ILE A 49 11.13 -7.70 33.53
N VAL A 50 12.29 -7.08 33.39
CA VAL A 50 13.59 -7.75 33.23
C VAL A 50 14.69 -6.75 33.61
N CYS A 51 15.01 -6.62 34.89
CA CYS A 51 16.36 -6.27 35.30
C CYS A 51 17.25 -7.48 35.03
N ALA A 52 17.62 -7.71 33.79
CA ALA A 52 18.72 -8.60 33.47
C ALA A 52 19.98 -7.92 34.00
N GLN A 53 20.72 -8.58 34.86
CA GLN A 53 22.07 -8.16 35.21
C GLN A 53 22.86 -7.96 33.93
N SER A 54 23.36 -6.76 33.72
CA SER A 54 24.09 -6.40 32.53
C SER A 54 25.52 -6.04 32.89
N PHE A 55 26.47 -6.57 32.18
CA PHE A 55 27.89 -6.39 32.38
C PHE A 55 28.53 -5.56 31.29
N SER A 56 29.72 -5.05 31.55
CA SER A 56 30.53 -4.32 30.59
C SER A 56 31.76 -5.08 30.18
N LEU A 57 32.17 -4.91 28.92
CA LEU A 57 33.40 -5.46 28.36
C LEU A 57 34.19 -4.29 27.77
N SER A 58 35.38 -4.03 28.32
CA SER A 58 36.23 -2.92 27.90
C SER A 58 37.65 -3.40 27.53
N GLY A 59 38.43 -2.51 26.91
CA GLY A 59 39.80 -2.78 26.54
C GLY A 59 40.40 -1.65 25.70
N LYS A 60 41.68 -1.76 25.37
CA LYS A 60 42.43 -0.84 24.53
C LYS A 60 43.05 -1.54 23.35
N ILE A 61 42.94 -0.98 22.16
CA ILE A 61 43.49 -1.55 20.93
C ILE A 61 44.71 -0.74 20.50
N SER A 62 45.84 -1.44 20.34
CA SER A 62 47.14 -0.83 19.96
C SER A 62 47.79 -1.60 18.82
N ASP A 63 48.65 -0.95 18.06
CA ASP A 63 49.49 -1.57 17.03
C ASP A 63 50.54 -2.46 17.69
N TYR A 64 50.69 -3.69 17.18
CA TYR A 64 51.62 -4.67 17.72
C TYR A 64 53.09 -4.21 17.68
N THR A 65 53.52 -3.47 16.64
CA THR A 65 54.87 -3.05 16.38
C THR A 65 55.20 -1.72 17.05
N THR A 66 54.29 -0.72 16.87
CA THR A 66 54.60 0.66 17.32
C THR A 66 54.00 0.99 18.68
N ARG A 67 53.12 0.12 19.25
CA ARG A 67 52.41 0.36 20.51
C ARG A 67 51.51 1.62 20.52
N LYS A 68 51.30 2.24 19.36
CA LYS A 68 50.42 3.38 19.26
C LYS A 68 48.95 2.91 19.29
N PRO A 69 48.07 3.71 19.90
CA PRO A 69 46.63 3.40 19.91
C PRO A 69 46.06 3.39 18.50
N ILE A 70 45.17 2.44 18.20
CA ILE A 70 44.47 2.33 16.94
C ILE A 70 43.05 2.93 17.11
N LYS A 71 42.86 4.08 16.50
CA LYS A 71 41.58 4.82 16.42
C LYS A 71 40.63 4.14 15.40
N ALA A 72 39.34 4.17 15.68
CA ALA A 72 38.30 3.69 14.78
C ALA A 72 38.41 2.21 14.36
N ALA A 73 39.11 1.38 15.16
CA ALA A 73 39.02 -0.06 14.98
C ALA A 73 37.59 -0.53 15.30
N GLN A 74 37.05 -1.39 14.46
CA GLN A 74 35.69 -1.94 14.63
C GLN A 74 35.74 -3.14 15.55
N ILE A 75 35.05 -3.05 16.67
CA ILE A 75 34.90 -4.11 17.66
C ILE A 75 33.46 -4.64 17.57
N THR A 76 33.32 -5.91 17.19
CA THR A 76 32.00 -6.56 17.07
C THR A 76 31.92 -7.76 17.97
N LEU A 77 30.95 -7.79 18.85
CA LEU A 77 30.66 -8.89 19.77
C LEU A 77 29.59 -9.80 19.16
N PHE A 78 29.93 -11.06 19.02
CA PHE A 78 29.02 -12.12 18.55
C PHE A 78 28.58 -13.01 19.72
N ALA A 79 27.40 -13.62 19.59
CA ALA A 79 26.96 -14.67 20.50
C ALA A 79 27.90 -15.90 20.43
N ALA A 80 27.70 -16.88 21.29
CA ALA A 80 28.45 -18.14 21.31
C ALA A 80 28.44 -18.95 20.00
N ASP A 81 27.47 -18.66 19.12
CA ASP A 81 27.38 -19.22 17.76
C ASP A 81 28.42 -18.64 16.78
N GLY A 82 29.15 -17.61 17.18
CA GLY A 82 30.18 -16.93 16.39
C GLY A 82 29.63 -16.17 15.15
N VAL A 83 28.28 -16.08 15.00
CA VAL A 83 27.61 -15.58 13.81
C VAL A 83 26.64 -14.44 14.13
N SER A 84 25.95 -14.51 15.27
CA SER A 84 24.94 -13.53 15.68
C SER A 84 25.62 -12.33 16.35
N ALA A 85 25.74 -11.19 15.66
CA ALA A 85 26.31 -9.98 16.25
C ALA A 85 25.38 -9.42 17.34
N LYS A 86 25.90 -9.22 18.55
CA LYS A 86 25.20 -8.69 19.73
C LYS A 86 25.43 -7.22 19.94
N ALA A 87 26.65 -6.75 19.70
CA ALA A 87 27.01 -5.35 19.84
C ALA A 87 28.16 -5.01 18.92
N SER A 88 28.29 -3.73 18.52
CA SER A 88 29.42 -3.25 17.73
C SER A 88 29.73 -1.80 18.10
N ILE A 89 31.01 -1.50 18.29
CA ILE A 89 31.52 -0.17 18.62
C ILE A 89 32.85 0.08 17.89
N ALA A 90 33.24 1.33 17.75
CA ALA A 90 34.56 1.70 17.28
C ALA A 90 35.44 2.20 18.45
N SER A 91 36.74 1.91 18.43
CA SER A 91 37.69 2.47 19.39
C SER A 91 37.78 4.00 19.26
N ASN A 92 37.97 4.68 20.39
CA ASN A 92 38.15 6.13 20.44
C ASN A 92 39.56 6.54 19.99
N GLU A 93 39.91 7.83 20.17
CA GLU A 93 41.24 8.38 19.81
C GLU A 93 42.39 7.75 20.58
N ASP A 94 42.15 7.30 21.82
CA ASP A 94 43.13 6.59 22.66
C ASP A 94 43.12 5.09 22.42
N GLY A 95 42.40 4.58 21.40
CA GLY A 95 42.27 3.14 21.13
C GLY A 95 41.34 2.39 22.09
N LYS A 96 40.66 3.08 23.03
CA LYS A 96 39.79 2.47 24.03
C LYS A 96 38.41 2.21 23.50
N PHE A 97 37.78 1.10 23.98
CA PHE A 97 36.41 0.73 23.73
C PHE A 97 35.73 0.25 25.00
N ALA A 98 34.42 0.39 25.09
CA ALA A 98 33.59 -0.19 26.15
C ALA A 98 32.22 -0.58 25.58
N LEU A 99 31.88 -1.84 25.66
CA LEU A 99 30.60 -2.43 25.38
C LEU A 99 29.85 -2.59 26.71
N THR A 100 28.74 -1.89 26.88
CA THR A 100 27.96 -1.86 28.13
C THR A 100 26.61 -2.56 27.93
N SER A 101 25.97 -2.94 29.02
CA SER A 101 24.62 -3.57 29.02
C SER A 101 24.60 -4.92 28.29
N LEU A 102 25.62 -5.74 28.50
CA LEU A 102 25.72 -7.09 27.97
C LEU A 102 25.09 -8.08 28.96
N PRO A 103 24.17 -8.96 28.55
CA PRO A 103 23.72 -10.07 29.38
C PRO A 103 24.84 -11.04 29.75
N SER A 104 24.69 -11.78 30.84
CA SER A 104 25.58 -12.91 31.17
C SER A 104 25.42 -13.98 30.08
N ASP A 105 26.48 -14.20 29.30
CA ASP A 105 26.55 -15.19 28.22
C ASP A 105 27.99 -15.39 27.75
N SER A 106 28.24 -16.38 26.91
CA SER A 106 29.51 -16.56 26.20
C SER A 106 29.50 -15.81 24.88
N TYR A 107 30.60 -15.13 24.55
CA TYR A 107 30.71 -14.28 23.38
C TYR A 107 31.97 -14.53 22.56
N HIS A 108 31.92 -14.21 21.27
CA HIS A 108 33.11 -14.05 20.42
C HIS A 108 33.29 -12.56 20.05
N LEU A 109 34.42 -12.01 20.51
CA LEU A 109 34.81 -10.63 20.19
C LEU A 109 35.68 -10.61 18.93
N ARG A 110 35.25 -9.94 17.87
CA ARG A 110 36.03 -9.76 16.65
C ARG A 110 36.43 -8.29 16.50
N ILE A 111 37.73 -8.08 16.33
CA ILE A 111 38.32 -6.76 16.16
C ILE A 111 38.89 -6.67 14.75
N THR A 112 38.51 -5.61 14.00
CA THR A 112 39.00 -5.35 12.65
C THR A 112 39.41 -3.90 12.51
N SER A 113 40.52 -3.64 11.82
CA SER A 113 40.96 -2.30 11.47
C SER A 113 41.65 -2.31 10.12
N VAL A 114 41.55 -1.23 9.36
CA VAL A 114 42.20 -1.11 8.05
C VAL A 114 43.73 -1.20 8.21
N GLY A 115 44.37 -2.07 7.44
CA GLY A 115 45.81 -2.33 7.51
C GLY A 115 46.24 -3.31 8.59
N TYR A 116 45.30 -3.96 9.27
CA TYR A 116 45.58 -4.95 10.32
C TYR A 116 44.88 -6.26 10.08
N LYS A 117 45.52 -7.38 10.53
CA LYS A 117 44.87 -8.70 10.52
C LYS A 117 43.73 -8.73 11.53
N PRO A 118 42.58 -9.27 11.19
CA PRO A 118 41.46 -9.42 12.13
C PRO A 118 41.88 -10.26 13.35
N MET A 119 41.48 -9.80 14.53
CA MET A 119 41.67 -10.57 15.78
C MET A 119 40.32 -11.05 16.28
N THR A 120 40.24 -12.31 16.71
CA THR A 120 39.04 -12.87 17.34
C THR A 120 39.42 -13.44 18.70
N LEU A 121 38.63 -13.10 19.73
CA LEU A 121 38.78 -13.57 21.11
C LEU A 121 37.47 -14.22 21.56
N THR A 122 37.59 -15.34 22.27
CA THR A 122 36.43 -16.00 22.88
C THR A 122 36.31 -15.53 24.32
N ILE A 123 35.16 -15.00 24.71
CA ILE A 123 34.81 -14.61 26.06
C ILE A 123 33.91 -15.71 26.62
N ALA A 124 34.46 -16.59 27.44
CA ALA A 124 33.67 -17.62 28.08
C ALA A 124 33.02 -17.04 29.34
N ASP A 125 31.71 -17.09 29.42
CA ASP A 125 30.87 -16.74 30.58
C ASP A 125 31.12 -15.35 31.15
N LEU A 126 30.64 -14.30 30.45
CA LEU A 126 30.67 -12.91 30.91
C LEU A 126 29.66 -12.72 32.06
N ASN A 127 30.14 -12.87 33.30
CA ASN A 127 29.31 -12.78 34.52
C ASN A 127 29.73 -11.64 35.46
N LYS A 128 30.70 -10.80 35.05
CA LYS A 128 31.14 -9.56 35.73
C LYS A 128 31.71 -8.57 34.72
N ASP A 129 31.86 -7.34 35.14
CA ASP A 129 32.56 -6.32 34.34
C ASP A 129 34.00 -6.76 34.06
N THR A 130 34.36 -6.84 32.79
CA THR A 130 35.62 -7.40 32.35
C THR A 130 36.42 -6.41 31.52
N ASP A 131 37.62 -6.11 31.94
CA ASP A 131 38.62 -5.38 31.14
C ASP A 131 39.59 -6.36 30.48
N LEU A 132 39.62 -6.34 29.14
CA LEU A 132 40.51 -7.19 28.33
C LEU A 132 41.95 -6.68 28.27
N GLY A 133 42.24 -5.52 28.89
CA GLY A 133 43.54 -4.89 28.82
C GLY A 133 43.91 -4.38 27.42
N GLU A 134 45.19 -4.41 27.10
CA GLU A 134 45.68 -3.95 25.82
C GLU A 134 45.72 -5.09 24.77
N LEU A 135 44.94 -4.91 23.70
CA LEU A 135 44.80 -5.87 22.58
C LEU A 135 45.64 -5.37 21.39
N LEU A 136 46.60 -6.21 20.95
CA LEU A 136 47.61 -5.85 19.96
C LEU A 136 47.23 -6.40 18.58
N LEU A 137 46.90 -5.51 17.63
CA LEU A 137 46.63 -5.89 16.23
C LEU A 137 47.94 -5.95 15.42
N LYS A 138 48.17 -7.01 14.67
CA LYS A 138 49.31 -7.18 13.77
C LYS A 138 49.04 -6.49 12.44
N PRO A 139 49.97 -5.67 11.89
CA PRO A 139 49.80 -5.10 10.54
C PRO A 139 49.62 -6.23 9.50
N ASP A 140 48.73 -5.98 8.52
CA ASP A 140 48.53 -6.83 7.35
C ASP A 140 49.33 -6.27 6.17
N THR A 141 50.35 -6.98 5.72
CA THR A 141 51.26 -6.57 4.63
C THR A 141 50.75 -6.95 3.24
N VAL A 142 49.53 -7.46 3.09
CA VAL A 142 48.97 -7.76 1.77
C VAL A 142 48.55 -6.50 1.05
N GLN A 143 49.14 -6.27 -0.15
CA GLN A 143 48.75 -5.17 -1.03
C GLN A 143 47.25 -5.16 -1.25
N LEU A 144 46.59 -4.11 -0.81
CA LEU A 144 45.20 -3.84 -1.05
C LEU A 144 44.95 -3.58 -2.53
N GLY A 145 44.40 -4.57 -3.24
CA GLY A 145 43.51 -4.25 -4.38
C GLY A 145 42.41 -3.37 -3.86
N GLU A 146 42.10 -2.33 -4.60
CA GLU A 146 41.19 -1.24 -4.33
C GLU A 146 39.98 -1.65 -3.45
N VAL A 147 40.12 -1.47 -2.14
CA VAL A 147 39.01 -1.56 -1.19
C VAL A 147 38.28 -0.24 -1.28
N THR A 148 37.22 -0.21 -2.03
CA THR A 148 36.23 0.88 -1.92
C THR A 148 35.66 0.79 -0.51
N VAL A 149 36.21 1.55 0.41
CA VAL A 149 35.71 1.76 1.75
C VAL A 149 34.41 2.52 1.63
N SER A 150 33.30 1.81 1.59
CA SER A 150 32.01 2.38 1.95
C SER A 150 31.99 2.54 3.47
N ALA A 151 32.88 3.40 3.95
CA ALA A 151 32.80 3.92 5.28
C ALA A 151 31.72 4.98 5.30
N ASN A 152 30.97 4.96 6.32
CA ASN A 152 30.02 5.93 6.80
C ASN A 152 28.61 5.77 6.26
N LEU A 153 27.70 5.46 7.19
CA LEU A 153 26.37 5.99 7.22
C LEU A 153 26.40 7.45 6.75
N GLN A 154 26.43 7.72 5.47
CA GLN A 154 25.99 8.99 4.94
C GLN A 154 24.48 8.98 5.15
N LYS A 155 24.07 9.53 6.28
CA LYS A 155 22.73 9.98 6.50
C LYS A 155 22.48 11.06 5.45
N GLU A 156 21.94 10.68 4.32
CA GLU A 156 21.24 11.62 3.47
C GLU A 156 20.07 12.11 4.32
N ALA A 157 19.93 13.41 4.48
CA ALA A 157 19.07 14.00 5.51
C ALA A 157 17.57 13.78 5.24
N ASP A 158 17.20 13.27 4.05
CA ASP A 158 15.84 13.04 3.58
C ASP A 158 15.38 11.58 3.68
N ARG A 159 16.27 10.62 4.01
CA ARG A 159 15.97 9.18 3.99
C ARG A 159 16.61 8.40 5.12
N TRP A 160 16.05 7.22 5.39
CA TRP A 160 16.62 6.21 6.28
C TRP A 160 17.39 5.19 5.44
N VAL A 161 18.63 4.90 5.80
CA VAL A 161 19.46 3.91 5.10
C VAL A 161 19.69 2.69 6.00
N PHE A 162 19.34 1.52 5.49
CA PHE A 162 19.43 0.25 6.19
C PHE A 162 20.32 -0.73 5.43
N TYR A 163 21.19 -1.42 6.14
CA TYR A 163 22.04 -2.47 5.58
C TYR A 163 21.62 -3.85 6.12
N PRO A 164 21.05 -4.74 5.28
CA PRO A 164 20.69 -6.07 5.73
C PRO A 164 21.94 -6.89 6.08
N SER A 165 21.97 -7.44 7.29
CA SER A 165 23.06 -8.28 7.74
C SER A 165 23.14 -9.58 6.92
N ASP A 166 24.31 -10.23 6.90
CA ASP A 166 24.47 -11.53 6.24
C ASP A 166 23.60 -12.61 6.87
N ALA A 167 23.30 -12.52 8.16
CA ALA A 167 22.35 -13.39 8.83
C ALA A 167 20.95 -13.26 8.25
N ILE A 168 20.41 -12.03 8.14
CA ILE A 168 19.12 -11.75 7.50
C ILE A 168 19.11 -12.30 6.07
N LYS A 169 20.16 -12.03 5.27
CA LYS A 169 20.24 -12.50 3.88
C LYS A 169 20.24 -14.02 3.77
N ARG A 170 20.95 -14.74 4.66
CA ARG A 170 20.96 -16.22 4.65
C ARG A 170 19.65 -16.84 5.09
N GLN A 171 18.90 -16.18 5.95
CA GLN A 171 17.62 -16.64 6.49
C GLN A 171 16.44 -16.32 5.58
N SER A 172 16.61 -15.44 4.59
CA SER A 172 15.57 -14.99 3.68
C SER A 172 15.56 -15.77 2.38
N THR A 173 14.38 -15.93 1.79
CA THR A 173 14.19 -16.58 0.48
C THR A 173 14.28 -15.59 -0.68
N ASP A 174 13.89 -14.33 -0.46
CA ASP A 174 13.88 -13.25 -1.44
C ASP A 174 13.95 -11.87 -0.75
N ALA A 175 13.85 -10.79 -1.52
CA ALA A 175 13.91 -9.43 -0.96
C ALA A 175 12.73 -9.09 -0.07
N TYR A 176 11.53 -9.60 -0.34
CA TYR A 176 10.38 -9.38 0.53
C TYR A 176 10.66 -9.85 1.97
N ASP A 177 11.23 -11.06 2.10
CA ASP A 177 11.64 -11.60 3.38
C ASP A 177 12.74 -10.77 4.05
N VAL A 178 13.72 -10.28 3.28
CA VAL A 178 14.76 -9.40 3.82
C VAL A 178 14.15 -8.14 4.40
N LEU A 179 13.26 -7.48 3.66
CA LEU A 179 12.60 -6.25 4.09
C LEU A 179 11.72 -6.47 5.32
N GLN A 180 10.98 -7.57 5.37
CA GLN A 180 10.16 -7.94 6.52
C GLN A 180 11.02 -8.08 7.79
N ARG A 181 12.19 -8.77 7.69
CA ARG A 181 13.10 -8.98 8.80
C ARG A 181 13.83 -7.71 9.24
N MET A 182 14.04 -6.77 8.32
CA MET A 182 14.70 -5.49 8.61
C MET A 182 13.85 -4.54 9.46
N ALA A 183 12.56 -4.80 9.62
CA ALA A 183 11.68 -4.01 10.47
C ALA A 183 11.61 -2.52 10.09
N LEU A 184 11.42 -2.23 8.80
CA LEU A 184 11.35 -0.87 8.28
C LEU A 184 10.19 -0.09 8.86
N PRO A 185 10.33 1.24 9.08
CA PRO A 185 9.27 2.06 9.67
C PRO A 185 8.06 2.16 8.74
N ASP A 186 6.87 2.32 9.32
CA ASP A 186 5.60 2.58 8.60
C ASP A 186 5.22 1.57 7.52
N LEU A 187 5.87 0.41 7.47
CA LEU A 187 5.56 -0.63 6.51
C LEU A 187 4.76 -1.77 7.13
N GLN A 188 3.75 -2.20 6.43
CA GLN A 188 2.93 -3.36 6.75
C GLN A 188 3.20 -4.49 5.77
N PHE A 189 3.51 -5.66 6.29
CA PHE A 189 3.79 -6.88 5.53
C PHE A 189 2.62 -7.84 5.67
N ASP A 190 2.01 -8.21 4.55
CA ASP A 190 0.99 -9.25 4.46
C ASP A 190 1.64 -10.55 3.96
N LEU A 191 1.83 -11.52 4.84
CA LEU A 191 2.42 -12.83 4.49
C LEU A 191 1.50 -13.68 3.61
N MET A 192 0.19 -13.48 3.70
CA MET A 192 -0.78 -14.25 2.94
C MET A 192 -0.70 -13.90 1.45
N ASN A 193 -0.74 -12.60 1.14
CA ASN A 193 -0.71 -12.08 -0.22
C ASN A 193 0.72 -11.71 -0.67
N ARG A 194 1.69 -11.77 0.23
CA ARG A 194 3.08 -11.32 0.06
C ARG A 194 3.15 -9.88 -0.46
N THR A 195 2.29 -9.02 0.08
CA THR A 195 2.25 -7.60 -0.26
C THR A 195 2.86 -6.74 0.83
N LEU A 196 3.37 -5.60 0.42
CA LEU A 196 3.97 -4.57 1.25
C LEU A 196 3.24 -3.27 1.00
N SER A 197 2.78 -2.61 2.04
CA SER A 197 2.07 -1.34 1.95
C SER A 197 2.61 -0.33 2.95
N SER A 198 2.43 0.94 2.64
CA SER A 198 2.61 2.00 3.63
C SER A 198 1.42 2.04 4.57
N GLN A 199 1.71 2.28 5.82
CA GLN A 199 0.68 2.56 6.80
C GLN A 199 0.23 4.03 6.77
N LYS A 200 0.83 4.89 5.94
CA LYS A 200 0.45 6.29 5.71
C LYS A 200 -0.64 6.42 4.65
N ASN A 201 -1.30 7.57 4.62
CA ASN A 201 -2.19 7.91 3.52
C ASN A 201 -1.39 8.13 2.24
N GLY A 202 -1.72 7.39 1.19
CA GLY A 202 -1.05 7.40 -0.09
C GLY A 202 -0.31 6.11 -0.41
N ALA A 203 0.21 6.02 -1.61
CA ALA A 203 0.87 4.83 -2.12
C ALA A 203 2.29 4.66 -1.54
N LEU A 204 2.69 3.41 -1.32
CA LEU A 204 4.09 3.05 -1.17
C LEU A 204 4.66 2.77 -2.56
N GLN A 205 5.63 3.57 -2.98
CA GLN A 205 6.38 3.28 -4.21
C GLN A 205 7.62 2.45 -3.86
N ILE A 206 7.71 1.26 -4.42
CA ILE A 206 8.89 0.42 -4.30
C ILE A 206 9.80 0.71 -5.48
N ARG A 207 11.10 0.86 -5.22
CA ARG A 207 12.11 1.06 -6.26
C ARG A 207 13.31 0.13 -6.04
N ILE A 208 13.76 -0.55 -7.07
CA ILE A 208 14.98 -1.34 -7.04
C ILE A 208 16.02 -0.60 -7.90
N ASN A 209 17.14 -0.20 -7.29
CA ASN A 209 18.18 0.65 -7.91
C ASN A 209 17.67 1.99 -8.47
N GLY A 210 16.69 2.58 -7.79
CA GLY A 210 16.10 3.86 -8.18
C GLY A 210 14.84 3.75 -9.04
N VAL A 211 14.38 2.56 -9.38
CA VAL A 211 13.38 2.26 -10.38
C VAL A 211 12.06 1.82 -9.75
N PRO A 212 10.91 2.37 -10.16
CA PRO A 212 9.60 1.86 -9.77
C PRO A 212 9.51 0.37 -10.02
N SER A 213 9.14 -0.36 -9.00
CA SER A 213 9.09 -1.81 -8.97
C SER A 213 7.85 -2.25 -8.21
N ASN A 214 7.37 -3.43 -8.48
CA ASN A 214 6.21 -3.97 -7.80
C ASN A 214 6.59 -5.07 -6.79
N GLN A 215 5.60 -5.64 -6.14
CA GLN A 215 5.78 -6.74 -5.18
C GLN A 215 6.46 -7.96 -5.81
N SER A 216 6.15 -8.21 -7.07
CA SER A 216 6.70 -9.33 -7.82
C SER A 216 8.20 -9.16 -8.09
N ASP A 217 8.66 -7.92 -8.26
CA ASP A 217 10.08 -7.62 -8.43
C ASP A 217 10.87 -7.86 -7.14
N LEU A 218 10.28 -7.60 -5.99
CA LEU A 218 10.86 -7.95 -4.69
C LEU A 218 10.97 -9.48 -4.52
N ALA A 219 9.94 -10.22 -4.92
CA ALA A 219 9.97 -11.67 -4.89
C ALA A 219 11.02 -12.25 -5.86
N ALA A 220 11.29 -11.54 -6.96
CA ALA A 220 12.31 -11.90 -7.94
C ALA A 220 13.76 -11.61 -7.48
N LEU A 221 13.95 -10.74 -6.49
CA LEU A 221 15.27 -10.31 -6.04
C LEU A 221 15.81 -11.21 -4.94
N GLN A 222 17.01 -11.74 -5.18
CA GLN A 222 17.66 -12.64 -4.22
C GLN A 222 18.23 -11.86 -3.02
N PRO A 223 18.15 -12.40 -1.80
CA PRO A 223 18.64 -11.75 -0.58
C PRO A 223 20.10 -11.30 -0.66
N GLN A 224 20.94 -12.13 -1.28
CA GLN A 224 22.39 -11.92 -1.39
C GLN A 224 22.74 -10.72 -2.29
N ASP A 225 21.81 -10.32 -3.17
CA ASP A 225 22.02 -9.20 -4.09
C ASP A 225 21.75 -7.85 -3.45
N ILE A 226 21.00 -7.81 -2.34
CA ILE A 226 20.67 -6.55 -1.68
C ILE A 226 21.93 -5.97 -1.03
N ALA A 227 22.32 -4.78 -1.49
CA ALA A 227 23.44 -4.04 -0.90
C ALA A 227 22.94 -3.19 0.29
N ARG A 228 21.91 -2.37 0.08
CA ARG A 228 21.28 -1.52 1.08
C ARG A 228 19.82 -1.24 0.71
N VAL A 229 19.07 -0.76 1.68
CA VAL A 229 17.68 -0.34 1.52
C VAL A 229 17.55 1.09 2.05
N GLU A 230 16.95 1.96 1.28
CA GLU A 230 16.65 3.34 1.67
C GLU A 230 15.14 3.53 1.75
N TYR A 231 14.69 4.17 2.80
CA TYR A 231 13.28 4.50 2.99
C TYR A 231 13.14 6.02 3.03
N ILE A 232 12.43 6.58 2.05
CA ILE A 232 12.13 8.00 1.94
C ILE A 232 10.73 8.22 2.45
N ASP A 233 10.65 8.97 3.51
CA ASP A 233 9.44 9.38 4.18
C ASP A 233 9.01 10.77 3.66
N ASN A 234 7.82 10.88 3.06
CA ASN A 234 7.37 12.08 2.34
C ASN A 234 8.28 12.45 1.13
N PRO A 235 8.26 11.65 0.07
CA PRO A 235 9.04 11.90 -1.14
C PRO A 235 8.55 13.16 -1.87
N GLY A 236 9.47 13.84 -2.58
CA GLY A 236 9.14 14.99 -3.43
C GLY A 236 8.32 14.63 -4.67
N VAL A 237 7.91 15.64 -5.43
CA VAL A 237 7.06 15.51 -6.65
C VAL A 237 7.63 14.62 -7.74
N VAL A 238 8.94 14.44 -7.77
CA VAL A 238 9.64 13.53 -8.71
C VAL A 238 9.15 12.09 -8.60
N TYR A 239 8.54 11.72 -7.48
CA TYR A 239 8.01 10.37 -7.25
C TYR A 239 6.52 10.25 -7.59
N GLY A 240 5.89 11.33 -8.03
CA GLY A 240 4.47 11.38 -8.42
C GLY A 240 3.53 11.83 -7.31
N ASP A 241 2.34 12.23 -7.71
CA ASP A 241 1.28 12.66 -6.82
C ASP A 241 0.71 11.48 -6.03
N GLY A 242 0.44 11.69 -4.74
CA GLY A 242 -0.16 10.66 -3.89
C GLY A 242 0.80 9.58 -3.37
N VAL A 243 2.11 9.68 -3.62
CA VAL A 243 3.12 8.77 -3.05
C VAL A 243 3.43 9.19 -1.62
N ALA A 244 3.06 8.34 -0.65
CA ALA A 244 3.27 8.59 0.77
C ALA A 244 4.68 8.24 1.26
N ALA A 245 5.32 7.28 0.62
CA ALA A 245 6.67 6.83 0.94
C ALA A 245 7.32 6.13 -0.25
N VAL A 246 8.65 6.15 -0.30
CA VAL A 246 9.43 5.41 -1.30
C VAL A 246 10.40 4.47 -0.61
N LEU A 247 10.40 3.23 -1.04
CA LEU A 247 11.34 2.20 -0.61
C LEU A 247 12.32 1.90 -1.74
N LEU A 248 13.58 2.30 -1.57
CA LEU A 248 14.66 2.08 -2.54
C LEU A 248 15.49 0.87 -2.11
N VAL A 249 15.49 -0.18 -2.91
CA VAL A 249 16.33 -1.36 -2.71
C VAL A 249 17.52 -1.29 -3.65
N HIS A 250 18.71 -1.14 -3.13
CA HIS A 250 19.94 -1.11 -3.93
C HIS A 250 20.58 -2.49 -3.97
N THR A 251 20.95 -2.94 -5.16
CA THR A 251 21.58 -4.24 -5.37
C THR A 251 23.08 -4.10 -5.60
N LYS A 252 23.81 -5.18 -5.29
CA LYS A 252 25.22 -5.31 -5.65
C LYS A 252 25.39 -5.36 -7.18
N ARG A 253 26.48 -4.85 -7.70
CA ARG A 253 26.81 -4.96 -9.13
C ARG A 253 27.12 -6.43 -9.47
N GLY A 254 26.50 -6.94 -10.51
CA GLY A 254 26.76 -8.28 -11.08
C GLY A 254 26.78 -8.19 -12.61
N TYR A 255 27.33 -9.19 -13.30
CA TYR A 255 27.63 -9.05 -14.73
C TYR A 255 26.86 -10.02 -15.62
N GLU A 256 26.66 -11.28 -15.22
CA GLU A 256 25.97 -12.28 -16.04
C GLU A 256 25.29 -13.34 -15.21
N GLY A 257 24.13 -13.79 -15.65
CA GLY A 257 23.42 -14.86 -14.98
C GLY A 257 21.97 -15.02 -15.39
N MET A 258 21.30 -15.93 -14.72
CA MET A 258 19.86 -16.13 -14.83
C MET A 258 19.24 -16.29 -13.46
N GLN A 259 18.02 -15.85 -13.33
CA GLN A 259 17.19 -16.07 -12.14
C GLN A 259 15.74 -16.33 -12.52
N GLY A 260 15.04 -17.07 -11.70
CA GLY A 260 13.62 -17.33 -11.90
C GLY A 260 12.95 -17.78 -10.62
N GLY A 261 11.64 -17.78 -10.62
CA GLY A 261 10.86 -18.25 -9.51
C GLY A 261 9.39 -18.45 -9.85
N VAL A 262 8.72 -19.19 -8.97
CA VAL A 262 7.30 -19.48 -9.04
C VAL A 262 6.72 -19.33 -7.63
N GLN A 263 5.55 -18.72 -7.54
CA GLN A 263 4.74 -18.66 -6.34
C GLN A 263 3.32 -19.11 -6.69
N ILE A 264 2.76 -20.03 -5.92
CA ILE A 264 1.40 -20.50 -6.04
C ILE A 264 0.73 -20.36 -4.68
N ALA A 265 -0.46 -19.79 -4.64
CA ALA A 265 -1.25 -19.63 -3.44
C ALA A 265 -2.69 -20.06 -3.73
N ASN A 266 -3.20 -21.03 -2.94
CA ASN A 266 -4.57 -21.48 -3.07
C ASN A 266 -5.25 -21.53 -1.70
N ALA A 267 -6.49 -21.07 -1.64
CA ALA A 267 -7.35 -21.28 -0.50
C ALA A 267 -7.76 -22.76 -0.40
N LEU A 268 -7.79 -23.27 0.82
CA LEU A 268 -8.22 -24.64 1.15
C LEU A 268 -9.72 -24.69 1.46
N THR A 269 -10.30 -23.56 1.89
CA THR A 269 -11.70 -23.44 2.35
C THR A 269 -12.64 -22.87 1.30
N THR A 270 -12.10 -22.32 0.20
CA THR A 270 -12.86 -21.67 -0.87
C THR A 270 -12.14 -21.80 -2.20
N LYS A 271 -12.82 -21.52 -3.31
CA LYS A 271 -12.25 -21.65 -4.66
C LYS A 271 -11.61 -20.33 -5.08
N GLN A 272 -10.45 -20.01 -4.51
CA GLN A 272 -9.64 -18.87 -4.96
C GLN A 272 -8.15 -19.19 -4.90
N GLY A 273 -7.41 -18.57 -5.80
CA GLY A 273 -5.97 -18.75 -5.83
C GLY A 273 -5.29 -17.79 -6.78
N SER A 274 -3.98 -17.77 -6.69
CA SER A 274 -3.11 -16.99 -7.58
C SER A 274 -1.82 -17.75 -7.89
N ALA A 275 -1.26 -17.48 -9.06
CA ALA A 275 0.04 -17.95 -9.43
C ALA A 275 0.86 -16.79 -9.99
N TYR A 276 2.15 -16.77 -9.68
CA TYR A 276 3.12 -15.82 -10.20
C TYR A 276 4.37 -16.58 -10.63
N ALA A 277 4.89 -16.26 -11.81
CA ALA A 277 6.15 -16.80 -12.31
C ALA A 277 6.97 -15.70 -12.96
N TYR A 278 8.29 -15.79 -12.83
CA TYR A 278 9.21 -14.88 -13.51
C TYR A 278 10.47 -15.62 -13.96
N PHE A 279 11.06 -15.10 -15.02
CA PHE A 279 12.36 -15.53 -15.51
C PHE A 279 13.14 -14.33 -16.06
N LYS A 280 14.42 -14.23 -15.70
CA LYS A 280 15.31 -13.13 -16.10
C LYS A 280 16.65 -13.69 -16.59
N LEU A 281 17.05 -13.26 -17.77
CA LEU A 281 18.36 -13.51 -18.38
C LEU A 281 19.16 -12.22 -18.38
N ILE A 282 20.38 -12.24 -17.93
CA ILE A 282 21.25 -11.07 -17.80
C ILE A 282 22.61 -11.39 -18.41
N GLY A 283 22.95 -10.64 -19.45
CA GLY A 283 24.29 -10.60 -20.05
C GLY A 283 25.02 -9.31 -19.71
N LEU A 284 26.21 -9.11 -20.26
CA LEU A 284 27.08 -7.96 -19.98
C LEU A 284 26.39 -6.60 -20.16
N LYS A 285 25.63 -6.43 -21.22
CA LYS A 285 24.95 -5.17 -21.57
C LYS A 285 23.43 -5.30 -21.71
N ASN A 286 22.90 -6.51 -21.78
CA ASN A 286 21.51 -6.77 -22.09
C ASN A 286 20.85 -7.52 -20.94
N GLN A 287 19.58 -7.23 -20.69
CA GLN A 287 18.73 -7.97 -19.75
C GLN A 287 17.39 -8.21 -20.40
N LEU A 288 16.93 -9.45 -20.38
CA LEU A 288 15.60 -9.83 -20.81
C LEU A 288 14.86 -10.42 -19.63
N SER A 289 13.63 -9.98 -19.36
CA SER A 289 12.78 -10.56 -18.33
C SER A 289 11.37 -10.84 -18.86
N ILE A 290 10.79 -11.92 -18.38
CA ILE A 290 9.39 -12.27 -18.54
C ILE A 290 8.78 -12.47 -17.15
N LYS A 291 7.62 -11.89 -16.93
CA LYS A 291 6.82 -12.07 -15.71
C LYS A 291 5.39 -12.41 -16.12
N ALA A 292 4.77 -13.33 -15.40
CA ALA A 292 3.39 -13.72 -15.62
C ALA A 292 2.69 -13.88 -14.26
N ASN A 293 1.49 -13.38 -14.15
CA ASN A 293 0.63 -13.66 -13.01
C ASN A 293 -0.76 -14.08 -13.48
N SER A 294 -1.43 -14.85 -12.65
CA SER A 294 -2.84 -15.19 -12.82
C SER A 294 -3.52 -15.27 -11.47
N HIS A 295 -4.80 -14.98 -11.44
CA HIS A 295 -5.63 -15.15 -10.25
C HIS A 295 -7.04 -15.58 -10.65
N TYR A 296 -7.66 -16.33 -9.77
CA TYR A 296 -9.05 -16.70 -9.92
C TYR A 296 -9.76 -16.66 -8.56
N LYS A 297 -11.05 -16.38 -8.60
CA LYS A 297 -11.94 -16.34 -7.47
C LYS A 297 -13.32 -16.85 -7.87
N ASN A 298 -13.83 -17.83 -7.14
CA ASN A 298 -15.20 -18.31 -7.25
C ASN A 298 -15.66 -18.65 -5.84
N VAL A 299 -16.19 -17.66 -5.13
CA VAL A 299 -16.52 -17.74 -3.71
C VAL A 299 -18.02 -17.55 -3.53
N GLY A 300 -18.63 -18.39 -2.71
CA GLY A 300 -19.99 -18.23 -2.24
C GLY A 300 -20.07 -17.38 -0.97
N GLY A 301 -21.25 -17.29 -0.39
CA GLY A 301 -21.48 -16.50 0.83
C GLY A 301 -21.50 -15.00 0.59
N VAL A 302 -21.70 -14.55 -0.64
CA VAL A 302 -21.74 -13.11 -0.99
C VAL A 302 -23.19 -12.68 -1.15
N PHE A 303 -23.65 -11.81 -0.27
CA PHE A 303 -24.99 -11.25 -0.35
C PHE A 303 -25.06 -9.90 0.38
N THR A 304 -26.12 -9.14 0.09
CA THR A 304 -26.35 -7.82 0.67
C THR A 304 -27.76 -7.72 1.24
N ASN A 305 -27.86 -7.41 2.52
CA ASN A 305 -29.14 -7.03 3.12
C ASN A 305 -29.21 -5.51 3.19
N SER A 306 -30.34 -4.93 2.78
CA SER A 306 -30.47 -3.48 2.81
C SER A 306 -31.85 -3.04 3.24
N TYR A 307 -31.86 -1.90 3.92
CA TYR A 307 -33.09 -1.18 4.28
C TYR A 307 -32.97 0.22 3.68
N LYS A 308 -33.97 0.64 2.86
CA LYS A 308 -33.96 1.92 2.17
C LYS A 308 -35.31 2.60 2.27
N THR A 309 -35.34 3.87 2.60
CA THR A 309 -36.54 4.71 2.63
C THR A 309 -36.40 5.84 1.63
N PHE A 310 -37.34 5.96 0.73
CA PHE A 310 -37.50 7.08 -0.21
C PHE A 310 -38.58 7.99 0.31
N ARG A 311 -38.33 9.29 0.40
CA ARG A 311 -39.28 10.32 0.87
C ARG A 311 -39.82 11.06 -0.32
N TYR A 312 -40.95 10.56 -0.83
CA TYR A 312 -41.69 11.26 -1.87
C TYR A 312 -42.50 12.42 -1.27
N PRO A 313 -42.90 13.42 -2.05
CA PRO A 313 -43.75 14.52 -1.57
C PRO A 313 -45.07 14.06 -0.96
N SER A 314 -45.63 12.94 -1.40
CA SER A 314 -46.91 12.40 -0.96
C SER A 314 -46.81 11.45 0.21
N SER A 315 -45.76 10.60 0.27
CA SER A 315 -45.61 9.57 1.33
C SER A 315 -44.24 8.94 1.27
N ASP A 316 -43.79 8.34 2.35
CA ASP A 316 -42.57 7.55 2.38
C ASP A 316 -42.75 6.16 1.80
N MET A 317 -41.79 5.72 1.01
CA MET A 317 -41.67 4.35 0.51
C MET A 317 -40.47 3.65 1.13
N THR A 318 -40.68 2.47 1.68
CA THR A 318 -39.63 1.69 2.33
C THR A 318 -39.44 0.36 1.62
N LEU A 319 -38.19 0.04 1.32
CA LEU A 319 -37.74 -1.22 0.76
C LEU A 319 -36.85 -1.94 1.79
N ASN A 320 -37.22 -3.17 2.13
CA ASN A 320 -36.40 -4.06 2.96
C ASN A 320 -35.97 -5.27 2.11
N ALA A 321 -34.71 -5.27 1.70
CA ALA A 321 -34.13 -6.29 0.85
C ALA A 321 -33.31 -7.29 1.66
N GLN A 322 -33.60 -8.57 1.49
CA GLN A 322 -32.83 -9.70 2.01
C GLN A 322 -32.14 -10.38 0.83
N GLY A 323 -30.82 -10.29 0.79
CA GLY A 323 -30.02 -10.85 -0.27
C GLY A 323 -29.90 -12.36 -0.18
N ASP A 324 -29.92 -13.02 -1.33
CA ASP A 324 -29.66 -14.45 -1.45
C ASP A 324 -28.15 -14.71 -1.53
N ASP A 325 -27.71 -15.82 -0.96
CA ASP A 325 -26.34 -16.29 -1.09
C ASP A 325 -26.01 -16.63 -2.55
N ARG A 326 -25.10 -15.91 -3.13
CA ARG A 326 -24.64 -16.09 -4.50
C ARG A 326 -23.13 -16.22 -4.58
N SER A 327 -22.67 -16.76 -5.71
CA SER A 327 -21.24 -16.87 -5.99
C SER A 327 -20.72 -15.62 -6.67
N TYR A 328 -19.60 -15.11 -6.17
CA TYR A 328 -18.80 -14.08 -6.84
C TYR A 328 -17.68 -14.73 -7.64
N ARG A 329 -17.59 -14.45 -8.94
CA ARG A 329 -16.60 -15.00 -9.86
C ARG A 329 -15.73 -13.93 -10.48
N LEU A 330 -14.45 -14.16 -10.49
CA LEU A 330 -13.44 -13.30 -11.11
C LEU A 330 -12.25 -14.14 -11.54
N CYS A 331 -11.71 -13.90 -12.73
CA CYS A 331 -10.39 -14.40 -13.10
C CYS A 331 -9.65 -13.33 -13.92
N GLY A 332 -8.32 -13.42 -13.90
CA GLY A 332 -7.50 -12.48 -14.63
C GLY A 332 -6.02 -12.81 -14.51
N GLY A 333 -5.21 -11.96 -15.12
CA GLY A 333 -3.77 -12.08 -15.07
C GLY A 333 -3.06 -11.08 -15.96
N SER A 334 -1.73 -11.11 -15.91
CA SER A 334 -0.90 -10.30 -16.80
C SER A 334 0.35 -11.05 -17.27
N ILE A 335 0.87 -10.62 -18.40
CA ILE A 335 2.17 -11.01 -18.93
C ILE A 335 2.94 -9.73 -19.22
N GLU A 336 4.17 -9.63 -18.72
CA GLU A 336 5.09 -8.52 -18.92
C GLU A 336 6.37 -9.04 -19.55
N LEU A 337 6.78 -8.40 -20.63
CA LEU A 337 8.06 -8.61 -21.33
C LEU A 337 8.88 -7.34 -21.18
N GLU A 338 10.10 -7.44 -20.69
CA GLU A 338 10.97 -6.31 -20.46
C GLU A 338 12.36 -6.56 -21.03
N TYR A 339 12.87 -5.62 -21.83
CA TYR A 339 14.23 -5.62 -22.33
C TYR A 339 14.96 -4.36 -21.92
N ASN A 340 16.11 -4.53 -21.28
CA ASN A 340 17.01 -3.45 -20.88
C ASN A 340 18.34 -3.58 -21.62
N ARG A 341 18.86 -2.46 -22.09
CA ARG A 341 20.19 -2.35 -22.71
C ARG A 341 21.01 -1.25 -22.06
N LEU A 342 22.17 -1.61 -21.52
CA LEU A 342 23.18 -0.67 -21.05
C LEU A 342 23.85 0.00 -22.26
N LEU A 343 23.87 1.33 -22.28
CA LEU A 343 24.41 2.13 -23.37
C LEU A 343 25.89 2.46 -23.16
N ASP A 344 26.30 2.75 -21.94
CA ASP A 344 27.65 3.16 -21.59
C ASP A 344 28.07 2.74 -20.18
N GLU A 345 29.34 3.00 -19.82
CA GLU A 345 29.93 2.67 -18.52
C GLU A 345 29.37 3.52 -17.35
N ARG A 346 28.71 4.66 -17.64
CA ARG A 346 28.05 5.52 -16.66
C ARG A 346 26.70 5.04 -16.24
N ASN A 347 26.30 3.82 -16.67
CA ASN A 347 24.99 3.20 -16.42
C ASN A 347 23.84 3.87 -17.16
N SER A 348 24.09 4.64 -18.21
CA SER A 348 23.01 5.03 -19.12
C SER A 348 22.39 3.78 -19.72
N PHE A 349 21.08 3.72 -19.78
CA PHE A 349 20.40 2.54 -20.34
C PHE A 349 19.09 2.91 -21.04
N PHE A 350 18.66 2.01 -21.91
CA PHE A 350 17.39 2.05 -22.60
C PHE A 350 16.55 0.85 -22.16
N ASN A 351 15.26 1.06 -21.93
CA ASN A 351 14.31 0.02 -21.55
C ASN A 351 13.12 0.02 -22.53
N VAL A 352 12.66 -1.17 -22.88
CA VAL A 352 11.39 -1.41 -23.58
C VAL A 352 10.61 -2.40 -22.75
N MET A 353 9.36 -2.07 -22.43
CA MET A 353 8.46 -2.95 -21.70
C MET A 353 7.13 -3.05 -22.44
N ALA A 354 6.67 -4.27 -22.66
CA ALA A 354 5.35 -4.57 -23.18
C ALA A 354 4.56 -5.32 -22.11
N ASN A 355 3.36 -4.87 -21.81
CA ASN A 355 2.50 -5.49 -20.82
C ASN A 355 1.11 -5.76 -21.40
N TYR A 356 0.56 -6.94 -21.11
CA TYR A 356 -0.82 -7.32 -21.36
C TYR A 356 -1.47 -7.74 -20.05
N THR A 357 -2.59 -7.10 -19.71
CA THR A 357 -3.38 -7.43 -18.52
C THR A 357 -4.82 -7.72 -18.92
N THR A 358 -5.43 -8.74 -18.34
CA THR A 358 -6.85 -9.04 -18.54
C THR A 358 -7.54 -9.32 -17.22
N SER A 359 -8.81 -8.89 -17.13
CA SER A 359 -9.71 -9.18 -16.03
C SER A 359 -11.06 -9.61 -16.61
N TYR A 360 -11.62 -10.68 -16.10
CA TYR A 360 -12.88 -11.24 -16.56
C TYR A 360 -13.76 -11.64 -15.39
N ARG A 361 -14.95 -11.05 -15.34
CA ARG A 361 -16.06 -11.41 -14.45
C ARG A 361 -17.14 -12.04 -15.32
N PRO A 362 -17.19 -13.37 -15.43
CA PRO A 362 -18.04 -14.05 -16.41
C PRO A 362 -19.52 -13.82 -16.15
N GLU A 363 -19.93 -13.85 -14.89
CA GLU A 363 -21.30 -13.71 -14.50
C GLU A 363 -21.38 -13.52 -12.98
N ASN A 364 -21.79 -12.35 -12.55
CA ASN A 364 -22.05 -12.06 -11.16
C ASN A 364 -23.53 -11.71 -11.03
N VAL A 365 -24.24 -12.54 -10.31
CA VAL A 365 -25.67 -12.38 -10.02
C VAL A 365 -25.80 -11.96 -8.57
N SER A 366 -26.47 -10.83 -8.33
CA SER A 366 -26.97 -10.44 -7.02
C SER A 366 -28.48 -10.54 -7.04
N SER A 367 -29.08 -11.28 -6.10
CA SER A 367 -30.52 -11.38 -5.99
C SER A 367 -30.98 -11.08 -4.56
N SER A 368 -32.16 -10.52 -4.44
CA SER A 368 -32.75 -10.16 -3.17
C SER A 368 -34.26 -10.36 -3.20
N ARG A 369 -34.79 -10.83 -2.07
CA ARG A 369 -36.24 -10.74 -1.78
C ARG A 369 -36.50 -9.38 -1.13
N VAL A 370 -37.35 -8.57 -1.74
CA VAL A 370 -37.62 -7.20 -1.33
C VAL A 370 -39.09 -7.06 -0.85
N GLN A 371 -39.27 -6.59 0.37
CA GLN A 371 -40.53 -6.17 0.95
C GLN A 371 -40.72 -4.67 0.76
N HIS A 372 -41.80 -4.27 0.13
CA HIS A 372 -42.15 -2.87 -0.15
C HIS A 372 -43.30 -2.46 0.77
N ASN A 373 -43.08 -1.71 1.84
CA ASN A 373 -44.09 -1.37 2.86
C ASN A 373 -44.96 -2.62 3.22
N ASP A 374 -46.31 -2.51 3.08
CA ASP A 374 -47.25 -3.61 3.29
C ASP A 374 -47.68 -4.29 1.98
N ALA A 375 -47.05 -3.93 0.85
CA ALA A 375 -47.34 -4.53 -0.45
C ALA A 375 -46.75 -5.95 -0.58
N PRO A 376 -47.21 -6.77 -1.54
CA PRO A 376 -46.60 -8.07 -1.80
C PRO A 376 -45.12 -7.93 -2.09
N PHE A 377 -44.31 -8.87 -1.58
CA PHE A 377 -42.90 -8.90 -1.87
C PHE A 377 -42.62 -9.25 -3.33
N PHE A 378 -41.44 -8.82 -3.79
CA PHE A 378 -40.91 -9.13 -5.11
C PHE A 378 -39.42 -9.58 -4.99
N TYR A 379 -38.95 -10.18 -6.07
CA TYR A 379 -37.53 -10.50 -6.22
C TYR A 379 -36.87 -9.51 -7.15
N GLU A 380 -35.70 -9.05 -6.75
CA GLU A 380 -34.78 -8.32 -7.61
C GLU A 380 -33.62 -9.22 -8.00
N GLU A 381 -33.20 -9.13 -9.27
CA GLU A 381 -31.99 -9.76 -9.75
C GLU A 381 -31.16 -8.78 -10.55
N LEU A 382 -29.91 -8.66 -10.23
CA LEU A 382 -28.91 -7.88 -10.95
C LEU A 382 -27.82 -8.81 -11.47
N LEU A 383 -27.76 -8.98 -12.79
CA LEU A 383 -26.70 -9.68 -13.50
C LEU A 383 -25.69 -8.67 -14.01
N THR A 384 -24.41 -8.90 -13.76
CA THR A 384 -23.31 -8.16 -14.37
C THR A 384 -22.26 -9.08 -14.96
N LYS A 385 -21.75 -8.71 -16.15
CA LYS A 385 -20.60 -9.33 -16.80
C LYS A 385 -19.60 -8.22 -17.17
N ASP A 386 -18.34 -8.51 -17.02
CA ASP A 386 -17.29 -7.50 -17.25
C ASP A 386 -16.03 -8.20 -17.79
N LYS A 387 -15.52 -7.72 -18.91
CA LYS A 387 -14.26 -8.14 -19.47
C LYS A 387 -13.44 -6.93 -19.82
N THR A 388 -12.23 -6.87 -19.33
CA THR A 388 -11.29 -5.79 -19.63
C THR A 388 -9.96 -6.37 -20.07
N HIS A 389 -9.37 -5.78 -21.09
CA HIS A 389 -8.00 -6.06 -21.52
C HIS A 389 -7.25 -4.75 -21.73
N ASN A 390 -6.02 -4.73 -21.26
CA ASN A 390 -5.13 -3.58 -21.30
C ASN A 390 -3.83 -4.02 -21.95
N ILE A 391 -3.40 -3.32 -23.02
CA ILE A 391 -2.13 -3.50 -23.70
C ILE A 391 -1.36 -2.19 -23.54
N SER A 392 -0.14 -2.26 -23.05
CA SER A 392 0.74 -1.09 -22.97
C SER A 392 2.13 -1.39 -23.51
N LEU A 393 2.71 -0.39 -24.16
CA LEU A 393 4.10 -0.34 -24.59
C LEU A 393 4.75 0.87 -23.95
N ASP A 394 5.88 0.65 -23.31
CA ASP A 394 6.64 1.64 -22.60
C ASP A 394 8.08 1.69 -23.09
N LEU A 395 8.54 2.87 -23.41
CA LEU A 395 9.91 3.17 -23.82
C LEU A 395 10.53 4.12 -22.82
N TYR A 396 11.70 3.79 -22.30
CA TYR A 396 12.36 4.60 -21.29
C TYR A 396 13.86 4.75 -21.57
N LEU A 397 14.37 5.95 -21.39
CA LEU A 397 15.78 6.31 -21.49
C LEU A 397 16.25 6.94 -20.20
N ASP A 398 17.36 6.45 -19.65
CA ASP A 398 18.13 7.08 -18.58
C ASP A 398 19.51 7.39 -19.12
N LYS A 399 19.83 8.67 -19.28
CA LYS A 399 21.12 9.14 -19.81
C LYS A 399 21.88 9.91 -18.74
N GLN A 400 22.99 9.34 -18.31
CA GLN A 400 23.94 9.95 -17.39
C GLN A 400 25.01 10.70 -18.18
N PHE A 401 25.23 11.98 -17.89
CA PHE A 401 26.26 12.81 -18.51
C PHE A 401 27.55 12.85 -17.68
N ALA A 402 28.65 13.30 -18.27
CA ALA A 402 29.92 13.46 -17.57
C ALA A 402 29.89 14.58 -16.49
N SER A 403 28.99 15.52 -16.62
CA SER A 403 28.70 16.61 -15.66
C SER A 403 27.87 16.17 -14.46
N GLU A 404 27.66 14.87 -14.27
CA GLU A 404 26.74 14.28 -13.28
C GLU A 404 25.26 14.63 -13.54
N ALA A 405 24.95 15.38 -14.61
CA ALA A 405 23.59 15.62 -15.04
C ALA A 405 22.93 14.30 -15.50
N ASN A 406 21.62 14.22 -15.33
CA ASN A 406 20.81 13.08 -15.73
C ASN A 406 19.60 13.53 -16.56
N LEU A 407 19.38 12.91 -17.71
CA LEU A 407 18.19 13.07 -18.53
C LEU A 407 17.39 11.78 -18.48
N LEU A 408 16.16 11.88 -18.03
CA LEU A 408 15.17 10.80 -18.05
C LEU A 408 14.11 11.13 -19.08
N ALA A 409 13.77 10.18 -19.92
CA ALA A 409 12.65 10.30 -20.86
C ALA A 409 11.83 9.02 -20.84
N ASN A 410 10.52 9.16 -20.81
CA ASN A 410 9.58 8.05 -20.84
C ASN A 410 8.46 8.33 -21.85
N LEU A 411 8.09 7.32 -22.61
CA LEU A 411 6.94 7.35 -23.53
C LEU A 411 6.15 6.07 -23.34
N THR A 412 4.90 6.19 -22.89
CA THR A 412 4.00 5.06 -22.67
C THR A 412 2.77 5.20 -23.55
N ALA A 413 2.48 4.19 -24.35
CA ALA A 413 1.25 4.07 -25.12
C ALA A 413 0.38 2.95 -24.54
N THR A 414 -0.90 3.23 -24.33
CA THR A 414 -1.86 2.29 -23.74
C THR A 414 -3.13 2.18 -24.55
N TYR A 415 -3.64 0.96 -24.69
CA TYR A 415 -4.96 0.65 -25.20
C TYR A 415 -5.71 -0.22 -24.20
N ILE A 416 -6.92 0.21 -23.82
CA ILE A 416 -7.81 -0.56 -22.94
C ILE A 416 -9.12 -0.79 -23.69
N GLY A 417 -9.50 -2.06 -23.82
CA GLY A 417 -10.82 -2.48 -24.28
C GLY A 417 -11.63 -3.03 -23.10
N SER A 418 -12.91 -2.70 -23.04
CA SER A 418 -13.80 -3.12 -21.97
C SER A 418 -15.19 -3.44 -22.50
N ASP A 419 -15.65 -4.67 -22.27
CA ASP A 419 -17.01 -5.12 -22.55
C ASP A 419 -17.74 -5.26 -21.21
N TYR A 420 -18.83 -4.52 -21.03
CA TYR A 420 -19.64 -4.57 -19.83
C TYR A 420 -21.10 -4.82 -20.16
N HIS A 421 -21.71 -5.78 -19.47
CA HIS A 421 -23.13 -6.09 -19.56
C HIS A 421 -23.79 -5.94 -18.19
N ARG A 422 -24.94 -5.30 -18.15
CA ARG A 422 -25.79 -5.19 -16.97
C ARG A 422 -27.22 -5.49 -17.32
N ALA A 423 -27.86 -6.39 -16.56
CA ALA A 423 -29.28 -6.66 -16.64
C ALA A 423 -29.88 -6.65 -15.22
N TYR A 424 -30.91 -5.85 -15.03
CA TYR A 424 -31.70 -5.77 -13.81
C TYR A 424 -33.12 -6.24 -14.11
N SER A 425 -33.68 -7.03 -13.22
CA SER A 425 -35.06 -7.49 -13.31
C SER A 425 -35.76 -7.43 -11.94
N LYS A 426 -37.03 -7.12 -11.96
CA LYS A 426 -37.92 -7.17 -10.82
C LYS A 426 -39.10 -8.09 -11.13
N VAL A 427 -39.35 -9.08 -10.31
CA VAL A 427 -40.40 -10.08 -10.51
C VAL A 427 -41.25 -10.22 -9.24
N TYR A 428 -42.58 -9.99 -9.35
CA TYR A 428 -43.49 -10.28 -8.24
C TYR A 428 -43.66 -11.79 -8.04
N HIS A 429 -43.82 -12.23 -6.81
CA HIS A 429 -43.87 -13.66 -6.44
C HIS A 429 -44.91 -14.47 -7.23
N ALA A 430 -46.03 -13.89 -7.59
CA ALA A 430 -47.14 -14.55 -8.32
C ALA A 430 -47.13 -14.31 -9.83
N ALA A 431 -46.15 -13.55 -10.36
CA ALA A 431 -46.12 -13.16 -11.76
C ALA A 431 -45.22 -14.09 -12.60
N ALA A 432 -45.71 -14.47 -13.78
CA ALA A 432 -44.93 -15.27 -14.74
C ALA A 432 -43.92 -14.44 -15.54
N GLN A 433 -44.07 -13.13 -15.58
CA GLN A 433 -43.24 -12.20 -16.33
C GLN A 433 -42.62 -11.14 -15.40
N PRO A 434 -41.40 -10.63 -15.68
CA PRO A 434 -40.84 -9.51 -14.94
C PRO A 434 -41.73 -8.26 -15.01
N ALA A 435 -41.99 -7.63 -13.86
CA ALA A 435 -42.73 -6.37 -13.80
C ALA A 435 -41.92 -5.18 -14.31
N PHE A 436 -40.58 -5.30 -14.20
CA PHE A 436 -39.66 -4.28 -14.69
C PHE A 436 -38.34 -4.95 -15.11
N THR A 437 -37.83 -4.55 -16.26
CA THR A 437 -36.50 -5.00 -16.74
C THR A 437 -35.73 -3.82 -17.32
N ASN A 438 -34.46 -3.80 -17.06
CA ASN A 438 -33.54 -2.85 -17.69
C ASN A 438 -32.21 -3.52 -17.96
N ALA A 439 -31.79 -3.50 -19.22
CA ALA A 439 -30.50 -4.06 -19.61
C ALA A 439 -29.78 -3.12 -20.56
N TYR A 440 -28.45 -3.08 -20.42
CA TYR A 440 -27.59 -2.39 -21.37
C TYR A 440 -26.22 -3.04 -21.46
N ASP A 441 -25.63 -2.89 -22.62
CA ASP A 441 -24.27 -3.26 -22.93
C ASP A 441 -23.40 -2.01 -23.11
N VAL A 442 -22.14 -2.08 -22.76
CA VAL A 442 -21.17 -1.01 -22.99
C VAL A 442 -19.92 -1.59 -23.62
N ASP A 443 -19.64 -1.17 -24.85
CA ASP A 443 -18.33 -1.35 -25.48
C ASP A 443 -17.49 -0.09 -25.22
N GLY A 444 -16.41 -0.22 -24.49
CA GLY A 444 -15.51 0.86 -24.11
C GLY A 444 -14.13 0.70 -24.70
N GLN A 445 -13.60 1.77 -25.30
CA GLN A 445 -12.25 1.85 -25.82
C GLN A 445 -11.55 3.09 -25.28
N HIS A 446 -10.42 2.87 -24.62
CA HIS A 446 -9.57 3.94 -24.13
C HIS A 446 -8.19 3.84 -24.77
N LYS A 447 -7.68 4.95 -25.30
CA LYS A 447 -6.34 5.08 -25.91
C LYS A 447 -5.64 6.25 -25.25
N SER A 448 -4.41 6.04 -24.78
CA SER A 448 -3.61 7.12 -24.22
C SER A 448 -2.14 7.04 -24.62
N ILE A 449 -1.52 8.23 -24.68
CA ILE A 449 -0.08 8.41 -24.83
C ILE A 449 0.38 9.34 -23.72
N ILE A 450 1.37 8.89 -22.95
CA ILE A 450 2.01 9.67 -21.89
C ILE A 450 3.46 9.87 -22.25
N GLY A 451 3.92 11.14 -22.31
CA GLY A 451 5.31 11.50 -22.48
C GLY A 451 5.81 12.29 -21.30
N GLU A 452 6.93 11.90 -20.72
CA GLU A 452 7.57 12.62 -19.61
C GLU A 452 9.06 12.76 -19.85
N ILE A 453 9.58 13.97 -19.64
CA ILE A 453 11.01 14.27 -19.72
C ILE A 453 11.42 15.01 -18.44
N VAL A 454 12.49 14.53 -17.78
CA VAL A 454 13.04 15.13 -16.57
C VAL A 454 14.54 15.32 -16.74
N PHE A 455 15.00 16.53 -16.55
CA PHE A 455 16.42 16.87 -16.49
C PHE A 455 16.81 17.21 -15.06
N LYS A 456 17.85 16.55 -14.55
CA LYS A 456 18.40 16.77 -13.21
C LYS A 456 19.85 17.23 -13.34
N GLN A 457 20.19 18.33 -12.69
CA GLN A 457 21.54 18.88 -12.63
C GLN A 457 21.95 19.07 -11.16
N PRO A 458 22.84 18.22 -10.62
CA PRO A 458 23.50 18.53 -9.37
C PRO A 458 24.58 19.60 -9.58
N PHE A 459 24.52 20.68 -8.81
CA PHE A 459 25.57 21.71 -8.76
C PHE A 459 26.46 21.50 -7.55
N SER A 460 25.91 21.04 -6.44
CA SER A 460 26.63 20.74 -5.20
C SER A 460 25.76 19.85 -4.30
N LYS A 461 26.29 19.44 -3.15
CA LYS A 461 25.45 18.73 -2.12
C LYS A 461 24.32 19.61 -1.57
N SER A 462 24.48 20.94 -1.65
CA SER A 462 23.49 21.90 -1.15
C SER A 462 22.54 22.41 -2.21
N LEU A 463 22.75 22.09 -3.49
CA LEU A 463 21.95 22.62 -4.59
C LEU A 463 21.86 21.63 -5.76
N ASN A 464 20.67 21.16 -6.02
CA ASN A 464 20.29 20.37 -7.19
C ASN A 464 19.12 21.05 -7.88
N LEU A 465 19.11 21.08 -9.19
CA LEU A 465 18.03 21.57 -10.03
C LEU A 465 17.38 20.39 -10.74
N THR A 466 16.06 20.33 -10.69
CA THR A 466 15.26 19.41 -11.49
C THR A 466 14.25 20.21 -12.30
N ILE A 467 14.16 19.94 -13.60
CA ILE A 467 13.16 20.53 -14.50
C ILE A 467 12.45 19.34 -15.18
N GLY A 468 11.14 19.36 -15.21
CA GLY A 468 10.36 18.29 -15.82
C GLY A 468 9.13 18.76 -16.58
N THR A 469 8.75 17.97 -17.56
CA THR A 469 7.49 18.13 -18.30
C THR A 469 6.80 16.78 -18.43
N TYR A 470 5.52 16.73 -18.10
CA TYR A 470 4.65 15.58 -18.23
C TYR A 470 3.48 15.94 -19.15
N ASN A 471 3.19 15.11 -20.12
CA ASN A 471 2.11 15.30 -21.08
C ASN A 471 1.32 14.01 -21.24
N ARG A 472 0.01 14.06 -20.99
CA ARG A 472 -0.91 12.95 -21.22
C ARG A 472 -1.96 13.36 -22.24
N LEU A 473 -2.05 12.58 -23.30
CA LEU A 473 -3.11 12.65 -24.31
C LEU A 473 -3.95 11.40 -24.22
N SER A 474 -5.26 11.53 -24.05
CA SER A 474 -6.15 10.38 -24.04
C SER A 474 -7.45 10.61 -24.78
N ASN A 475 -7.97 9.55 -25.35
CA ASN A 475 -9.27 9.51 -26.01
C ASN A 475 -10.02 8.25 -25.57
N THR A 476 -11.21 8.48 -25.01
CA THR A 476 -12.13 7.40 -24.59
C THR A 476 -13.37 7.45 -25.46
N HIS A 477 -13.79 6.29 -25.97
CA HIS A 477 -15.02 6.12 -26.71
C HIS A 477 -15.83 4.98 -26.09
N ASN A 478 -17.06 5.26 -25.69
CA ASN A 478 -17.98 4.26 -25.12
C ASN A 478 -19.26 4.24 -25.97
N THR A 479 -19.69 3.03 -26.32
CA THR A 479 -20.98 2.82 -26.99
C THR A 479 -21.90 2.09 -26.01
N TYR A 480 -22.95 2.79 -25.59
CA TYR A 480 -24.01 2.23 -24.74
C TYR A 480 -25.13 1.70 -25.63
N VAL A 481 -25.45 0.44 -25.51
CA VAL A 481 -26.57 -0.22 -26.24
C VAL A 481 -27.60 -0.65 -25.21
N ALA A 482 -28.75 0.01 -25.22
CA ALA A 482 -29.88 -0.30 -24.35
C ALA A 482 -31.12 -0.62 -25.20
N THR A 483 -32.18 -1.12 -24.58
CA THR A 483 -33.43 -1.47 -25.24
C THR A 483 -34.06 -0.28 -26.00
N ASN A 484 -33.82 0.94 -25.53
CA ASN A 484 -34.34 2.19 -26.11
C ASN A 484 -33.41 2.85 -27.13
N GLY A 485 -32.27 2.21 -27.48
CA GLY A 485 -31.38 2.72 -28.52
C GLY A 485 -29.89 2.65 -28.14
N THR A 486 -29.09 3.21 -29.02
CA THR A 486 -27.62 3.25 -28.88
C THR A 486 -27.17 4.68 -28.63
N SER A 487 -26.31 4.89 -27.63
CA SER A 487 -25.75 6.20 -27.27
C SER A 487 -24.21 6.12 -27.26
N PRO A 488 -23.54 6.62 -28.31
CA PRO A 488 -22.09 6.76 -28.28
C PRO A 488 -21.70 7.98 -27.45
N THR A 489 -20.61 7.90 -26.70
CA THR A 489 -19.98 9.00 -25.97
C THR A 489 -18.49 9.04 -26.23
N SER A 490 -17.94 10.21 -26.41
CA SER A 490 -16.50 10.40 -26.60
C SER A 490 -15.96 11.46 -25.66
N LEU A 491 -14.75 11.22 -25.14
CA LEU A 491 -14.06 12.19 -24.32
C LEU A 491 -12.58 12.23 -24.68
N PHE A 492 -12.14 13.40 -25.11
CA PHE A 492 -10.75 13.74 -25.30
C PHE A 492 -10.23 14.49 -24.08
N ASN A 493 -9.07 14.09 -23.58
CA ASN A 493 -8.41 14.75 -22.46
C ASN A 493 -6.93 14.97 -22.79
N PHE A 494 -6.45 16.20 -22.60
CA PHE A 494 -5.05 16.57 -22.63
C PHE A 494 -4.65 17.20 -21.30
N ASN A 495 -3.63 16.65 -20.67
CA ASN A 495 -3.07 17.11 -19.41
C ASN A 495 -1.58 17.36 -19.60
N ASN A 496 -1.13 18.58 -19.32
CA ASN A 496 0.27 18.98 -19.27
C ASN A 496 0.63 19.42 -17.85
N TYR A 497 1.82 19.10 -17.41
CA TYR A 497 2.40 19.57 -16.16
C TYR A 497 3.88 19.87 -16.35
N ASP A 498 4.25 21.14 -16.27
CA ASP A 498 5.63 21.62 -16.31
C ASP A 498 6.06 22.06 -14.92
N TYR A 499 7.24 21.65 -14.47
CA TYR A 499 7.69 21.96 -13.12
C TYR A 499 9.19 22.21 -13.00
N ILE A 500 9.56 22.94 -11.95
CA ILE A 500 10.92 23.19 -11.51
C ILE A 500 11.04 22.92 -10.01
N GLU A 501 12.13 22.29 -9.60
CA GLU A 501 12.45 21.96 -8.22
C GLU A 501 13.90 22.31 -7.92
N LEU A 502 14.12 22.98 -6.80
CA LEU A 502 15.43 23.17 -6.17
C LEU A 502 15.46 22.32 -4.90
N SER A 503 16.50 21.50 -4.78
CA SER A 503 16.65 20.62 -3.62
C SER A 503 18.11 20.53 -3.16
N GLY A 504 18.31 20.16 -1.89
CA GLY A 504 19.64 20.02 -1.35
C GLY A 504 19.68 19.89 0.17
N THR A 505 20.90 19.94 0.72
CA THR A 505 21.12 19.80 2.16
C THR A 505 22.00 20.93 2.68
N LEU A 506 21.52 21.64 3.72
CA LEU A 506 22.20 22.72 4.43
C LEU A 506 22.43 22.28 5.88
N GLY A 507 23.57 21.69 6.17
CA GLY A 507 23.89 21.14 7.49
C GLY A 507 22.93 20.03 7.92
N LYS A 508 22.04 20.32 8.89
CA LYS A 508 21.02 19.36 9.38
C LYS A 508 19.69 19.47 8.68
N LEU A 509 19.51 20.45 7.79
CA LEU A 509 18.28 20.71 7.06
C LEU A 509 18.41 20.21 5.63
N SER A 510 17.56 19.31 5.18
CA SER A 510 17.30 19.02 3.78
C SER A 510 16.06 19.73 3.34
N TYR A 511 16.06 20.23 2.12
CA TYR A 511 14.95 20.93 1.54
C TYR A 511 14.70 20.50 0.10
N SER A 512 13.46 20.60 -0.31
CA SER A 512 13.00 20.56 -1.69
C SER A 512 11.90 21.59 -1.81
N VAL A 513 12.07 22.56 -2.67
CA VAL A 513 11.11 23.63 -2.93
C VAL A 513 10.95 23.79 -4.42
N GLY A 514 9.73 23.91 -4.85
CA GLY A 514 9.44 24.06 -6.26
C GLY A 514 8.00 24.45 -6.54
N GLY A 515 7.70 24.46 -7.81
CA GLY A 515 6.37 24.69 -8.30
C GLY A 515 6.26 24.28 -9.73
N GLY A 516 5.05 24.08 -10.16
CA GLY A 516 4.73 23.76 -11.53
C GLY A 516 3.43 24.36 -11.97
N TYR A 517 3.19 24.25 -13.25
CA TYR A 517 2.01 24.73 -13.91
C TYR A 517 1.34 23.57 -14.63
N SER A 518 0.05 23.34 -14.34
CA SER A 518 -0.75 22.34 -15.02
C SER A 518 -1.79 22.99 -15.93
N PHE A 519 -1.87 22.46 -17.13
CA PHE A 519 -2.87 22.81 -18.13
C PHE A 519 -3.71 21.59 -18.49
N TYR A 520 -5.02 21.68 -18.33
CA TYR A 520 -5.99 20.64 -18.69
C TYR A 520 -6.89 21.12 -19.81
N ARG A 521 -7.07 20.29 -20.82
CA ARG A 521 -8.08 20.50 -21.86
C ARG A 521 -8.94 19.25 -21.96
N MET A 522 -10.23 19.44 -21.72
CA MET A 522 -11.23 18.37 -21.78
C MET A 522 -12.23 18.73 -22.88
N LYS A 523 -12.56 17.76 -23.73
CA LYS A 523 -13.55 17.92 -24.79
C LYS A 523 -14.40 16.66 -24.89
N SER A 524 -15.72 16.82 -24.73
CA SER A 524 -16.71 15.78 -25.02
C SER A 524 -17.72 16.33 -26.03
N ASP A 525 -18.74 15.54 -26.36
CA ASP A 525 -19.81 15.95 -27.28
C ASP A 525 -20.56 17.19 -26.79
N SER A 526 -20.65 17.39 -25.47
CA SER A 526 -21.39 18.47 -24.82
C SER A 526 -20.52 19.53 -24.13
N LEU A 527 -19.21 19.31 -23.99
CA LEU A 527 -18.32 20.17 -23.21
C LEU A 527 -16.99 20.40 -23.92
N SER A 528 -16.52 21.66 -23.92
CA SER A 528 -15.12 22.00 -24.22
C SER A 528 -14.61 22.95 -23.14
N ALA A 529 -13.69 22.49 -22.30
CA ALA A 529 -13.21 23.27 -21.16
C ALA A 529 -11.67 23.24 -21.09
N ARG A 530 -11.12 24.32 -20.52
CA ARG A 530 -9.69 24.48 -20.25
C ARG A 530 -9.51 24.94 -18.83
N TYR A 531 -8.53 24.37 -18.12
CA TYR A 531 -8.23 24.70 -16.74
C TYR A 531 -6.73 24.89 -16.56
N HIS A 532 -6.36 25.75 -15.62
CA HIS A 532 -4.99 26.15 -15.35
C HIS A 532 -4.77 26.13 -13.84
N PHE A 533 -3.69 25.48 -13.38
CA PHE A 533 -3.40 25.38 -11.96
C PHE A 533 -1.92 25.63 -11.72
N PHE A 534 -1.62 26.45 -10.72
CA PHE A 534 -0.30 26.54 -10.15
C PHE A 534 -0.17 25.52 -9.00
N ARG A 535 0.95 24.80 -8.96
CA ARG A 535 1.19 23.66 -8.06
C ARG A 535 2.48 23.86 -7.26
N PRO A 536 2.51 24.74 -6.24
CA PRO A 536 3.67 24.90 -5.37
C PRO A 536 3.79 23.70 -4.43
N PHE A 537 5.04 23.38 -4.07
CA PHE A 537 5.33 22.38 -3.05
C PHE A 537 6.57 22.77 -2.25
N LEU A 538 6.62 22.30 -1.02
CA LEU A 538 7.73 22.47 -0.10
C LEU A 538 7.89 21.23 0.75
N THR A 539 9.09 20.67 0.81
CA THR A 539 9.44 19.61 1.75
C THR A 539 10.66 20.05 2.54
N LEU A 540 10.57 20.01 3.86
CA LEU A 540 11.66 20.29 4.78
C LEU A 540 11.88 19.08 5.66
N SER A 541 13.14 18.68 5.86
CA SER A 541 13.51 17.61 6.78
C SER A 541 14.67 18.05 7.65
N TYR A 542 14.43 18.16 8.95
CA TYR A 542 15.43 18.62 9.91
C TYR A 542 15.83 17.49 10.85
N SER A 543 17.11 17.12 10.83
CA SER A 543 17.72 16.14 11.73
C SER A 543 18.04 16.82 13.07
N ILE A 544 17.09 16.80 14.03
CA ILE A 544 17.27 17.38 15.38
C ILE A 544 18.49 16.72 16.03
N SER A 545 18.56 15.39 15.96
CA SER A 545 19.68 14.58 16.45
C SER A 545 19.87 13.33 15.57
N LYS A 546 20.82 12.46 15.93
CA LYS A 546 20.99 11.16 15.24
C LYS A 546 19.75 10.24 15.38
N ALA A 547 18.93 10.44 16.38
CA ALA A 547 17.74 9.62 16.66
C ALA A 547 16.45 10.31 16.23
N PHE A 548 16.35 11.64 16.26
CA PHE A 548 15.13 12.40 16.00
C PHE A 548 15.19 13.14 14.68
N ARG A 549 14.12 13.05 13.88
CA ARG A 549 13.91 13.76 12.63
C ARG A 549 12.52 14.40 12.63
N LEU A 550 12.46 15.66 12.25
CA LEU A 550 11.23 16.42 11.99
C LEU A 550 11.11 16.64 10.49
N GLN A 551 9.95 16.35 9.92
CA GLN A 551 9.68 16.62 8.50
C GLN A 551 8.38 17.39 8.35
N TYR A 552 8.39 18.33 7.41
CA TYR A 552 7.20 19.07 7.00
C TYR A 552 7.04 18.98 5.48
N HIS A 553 5.83 18.77 5.01
CA HIS A 553 5.47 18.78 3.61
C HIS A 553 4.22 19.62 3.38
N LEU A 554 4.29 20.48 2.37
CA LEU A 554 3.19 21.28 1.82
C LEU A 554 3.09 20.99 0.33
N GLY A 555 1.89 20.73 -0.18
CA GLY A 555 1.62 20.58 -1.61
C GLY A 555 0.22 21.03 -1.97
N ILE A 556 0.06 21.56 -3.18
CA ILE A 556 -1.24 21.92 -3.76
C ILE A 556 -1.36 21.17 -5.09
N ASN A 557 -2.32 20.24 -5.13
CA ASN A 557 -2.51 19.36 -6.28
C ASN A 557 -3.91 19.50 -6.86
N PRO A 558 -4.06 19.65 -8.19
CA PRO A 558 -5.35 19.56 -8.85
C PRO A 558 -5.82 18.10 -8.89
N VAL A 559 -7.12 17.89 -8.78
CA VAL A 559 -7.78 16.59 -8.92
C VAL A 559 -8.77 16.69 -10.07
N GLU A 560 -8.61 15.81 -11.05
CA GLU A 560 -9.46 15.72 -12.23
C GLU A 560 -10.69 14.85 -11.96
N PRO A 561 -11.87 15.16 -12.50
CA PRO A 561 -12.99 14.24 -12.49
C PRO A 561 -12.68 13.04 -13.38
N GLN A 562 -13.06 11.85 -12.92
CA GLN A 562 -12.96 10.63 -13.71
C GLN A 562 -13.84 10.69 -14.95
N LEU A 563 -13.42 10.09 -16.05
CA LEU A 563 -14.16 10.11 -17.32
C LEU A 563 -15.61 9.62 -17.18
N ALA A 564 -15.79 8.58 -16.36
CA ALA A 564 -17.10 8.03 -16.04
C ALA A 564 -18.04 9.04 -15.34
N MET A 565 -17.51 10.01 -14.60
CA MET A 565 -18.29 11.05 -13.90
C MET A 565 -18.80 12.14 -14.84
N LEU A 566 -18.18 12.28 -16.00
CA LEU A 566 -18.50 13.30 -17.01
C LEU A 566 -19.48 12.81 -18.08
N SER A 567 -19.85 11.53 -18.07
CA SER A 567 -20.76 10.93 -19.04
C SER A 567 -22.18 11.50 -18.87
N SER A 568 -22.80 11.95 -19.95
CA SER A 568 -24.20 12.39 -19.98
C SER A 568 -25.20 11.22 -20.07
N PHE A 569 -24.71 10.00 -20.18
CA PHE A 569 -25.56 8.82 -20.27
C PHE A 569 -26.36 8.60 -18.99
N VAL A 570 -27.69 8.47 -19.13
CA VAL A 570 -28.61 8.22 -18.01
C VAL A 570 -28.75 6.72 -17.82
N GLN A 571 -28.32 6.23 -16.66
CA GLN A 571 -28.46 4.82 -16.26
C GLN A 571 -29.67 4.64 -15.36
N THR A 572 -30.64 3.87 -15.80
CA THR A 572 -31.72 3.41 -14.94
C THR A 572 -31.18 2.34 -14.02
N GLN A 573 -31.17 2.61 -12.72
CA GLN A 573 -30.68 1.65 -11.72
C GLN A 573 -31.77 0.69 -11.28
N SER A 574 -32.96 1.21 -11.07
CA SER A 574 -34.21 0.51 -10.77
C SER A 574 -35.39 1.32 -11.28
N GLU A 575 -36.61 0.93 -11.00
CA GLU A 575 -37.80 1.72 -11.33
C GLU A 575 -37.91 3.02 -10.50
N TYR A 576 -37.11 3.16 -9.44
CA TYR A 576 -37.12 4.31 -8.52
C TYR A 576 -35.91 5.23 -8.68
N GLU A 577 -34.87 4.77 -9.34
CA GLU A 577 -33.55 5.39 -9.28
C GLU A 577 -32.87 5.50 -10.65
N LEU A 578 -32.40 6.70 -10.93
CA LEU A 578 -31.56 7.02 -12.07
C LEU A 578 -30.17 7.44 -11.60
N ARG A 579 -29.15 7.10 -12.34
CA ARG A 579 -27.80 7.59 -12.17
C ARG A 579 -27.36 8.31 -13.45
N GLN A 580 -26.78 9.49 -13.29
CA GLN A 580 -26.28 10.30 -14.38
C GLN A 580 -24.98 10.98 -13.98
N GLY A 581 -23.99 10.97 -14.85
CA GLY A 581 -22.79 11.79 -14.69
C GLY A 581 -23.11 13.27 -14.93
N ASN A 582 -22.11 14.12 -14.67
CA ASN A 582 -22.25 15.56 -14.86
C ASN A 582 -21.08 16.08 -15.72
N PRO A 583 -21.31 16.41 -16.99
CA PRO A 583 -20.26 16.92 -17.87
C PRO A 583 -19.70 18.28 -17.45
N HIS A 584 -20.39 19.00 -16.55
CA HIS A 584 -19.98 20.33 -16.07
C HIS A 584 -19.10 20.28 -14.81
N LEU A 585 -18.68 19.09 -14.36
CA LEU A 585 -17.74 18.97 -13.24
C LEU A 585 -16.42 19.67 -13.58
N LYS A 586 -15.93 20.44 -12.61
CA LYS A 586 -14.66 21.15 -12.70
C LYS A 586 -13.60 20.46 -11.85
N PRO A 587 -12.35 20.35 -12.31
CA PRO A 587 -11.24 19.96 -11.46
C PRO A 587 -11.16 20.87 -10.23
N TYR A 588 -10.71 20.35 -9.11
CA TYR A 588 -10.54 21.11 -7.88
C TYR A 588 -9.10 21.02 -7.36
N GLN A 589 -8.74 21.84 -6.37
CA GLN A 589 -7.44 21.81 -5.74
C GLN A 589 -7.52 21.19 -4.34
N ALA A 590 -6.60 20.28 -4.06
CA ALA A 590 -6.36 19.70 -2.74
C ALA A 590 -5.10 20.30 -2.14
N TYR A 591 -5.23 20.90 -0.95
CA TYR A 591 -4.16 21.50 -0.16
C TYR A 591 -3.75 20.49 0.90
N ILE A 592 -2.52 20.01 0.82
CA ILE A 592 -1.99 18.95 1.67
C ILE A 592 -0.91 19.52 2.57
N ASN A 593 -1.05 19.30 3.89
CA ASN A 593 -0.05 19.62 4.89
C ASN A 593 0.24 18.37 5.71
N GLN A 594 1.51 18.06 5.87
CA GLN A 594 1.96 16.92 6.69
C GLN A 594 3.09 17.37 7.60
N LEU A 595 3.02 17.00 8.85
CA LEU A 595 4.11 17.17 9.81
C LEU A 595 4.36 15.82 10.48
N SER A 596 5.60 15.37 10.48
CA SER A 596 5.98 14.13 11.14
C SER A 596 7.21 14.29 12.00
N LEU A 597 7.18 13.68 13.17
CA LEU A 597 8.31 13.53 14.09
C LEU A 597 8.58 12.05 14.22
N SER A 598 9.78 11.63 13.86
CA SER A 598 10.22 10.24 13.96
C SER A 598 11.42 10.09 14.88
N PHE A 599 11.38 9.03 15.67
CA PHE A 599 12.46 8.59 16.55
C PHE A 599 12.90 7.19 16.16
N HIS A 600 14.19 7.01 15.94
CA HIS A 600 14.81 5.71 15.70
C HIS A 600 16.10 5.58 16.48
N LYS A 601 16.16 4.63 17.38
CA LYS A 601 17.37 4.30 18.13
C LYS A 601 17.44 2.80 18.33
N ARG A 602 18.49 2.17 17.78
CA ARG A 602 18.66 0.69 17.79
C ARG A 602 17.43 -0.02 17.21
N GLU A 603 16.78 -0.85 18.02
CA GLU A 603 15.62 -1.69 17.68
C GLU A 603 14.27 -0.98 17.92
N THR A 604 14.28 0.27 18.37
CA THR A 604 13.08 1.02 18.73
C THR A 604 12.79 2.09 17.68
N MET A 605 11.56 2.10 17.18
CA MET A 605 11.02 3.14 16.31
C MET A 605 9.74 3.69 16.90
N LEU A 606 9.63 5.02 16.95
CA LEU A 606 8.41 5.73 17.35
C LEU A 606 8.15 6.84 16.34
N GLY A 607 6.91 7.16 16.10
CA GLY A 607 6.54 8.28 15.25
C GLY A 607 5.19 8.89 15.59
N LEU A 608 5.14 10.19 15.37
CA LEU A 608 3.93 11.00 15.39
C LEU A 608 3.82 11.67 14.04
N ALA A 609 2.71 11.50 13.34
CA ALA A 609 2.45 12.16 12.07
C ALA A 609 1.08 12.83 12.09
N THR A 610 1.00 14.01 11.51
CA THR A 610 -0.26 14.69 11.21
C THR A 610 -0.42 14.81 9.70
N TYR A 611 -1.65 14.69 9.24
CA TYR A 611 -2.03 14.91 7.85
C TYR A 611 -3.29 15.77 7.82
N ILE A 612 -3.24 16.84 7.07
CA ILE A 612 -4.35 17.76 6.87
C ILE A 612 -4.53 17.92 5.36
N GLN A 613 -5.67 17.50 4.87
CA GLN A 613 -6.11 17.77 3.50
C GLN A 613 -7.34 18.67 3.53
N TYR A 614 -7.23 19.80 2.89
CA TYR A 614 -8.36 20.67 2.56
C TYR A 614 -8.58 20.64 1.07
N SER A 615 -9.78 20.30 0.63
CA SER A 615 -10.19 20.30 -0.78
C SER A 615 -11.21 21.41 -1.00
N ALA A 616 -10.87 22.34 -1.88
CA ALA A 616 -11.76 23.44 -2.26
C ALA A 616 -12.57 23.03 -3.48
N ASN A 617 -13.88 23.14 -3.41
CA ASN A 617 -14.84 22.76 -4.45
C ASN A 617 -14.71 21.31 -4.95
N PRO A 618 -14.57 20.30 -4.05
CA PRO A 618 -14.43 18.91 -4.48
C PRO A 618 -15.70 18.46 -5.19
N PHE A 619 -15.55 17.71 -6.29
CA PHE A 619 -16.69 17.05 -6.91
C PHE A 619 -16.98 15.75 -6.15
N THR A 620 -18.26 15.54 -5.88
CA THR A 620 -18.72 14.38 -5.12
C THR A 620 -20.19 14.12 -5.39
N ASN A 621 -20.70 12.98 -4.95
CA ASN A 621 -22.12 12.65 -5.11
C ASN A 621 -22.98 13.73 -4.44
N ASN A 622 -23.94 14.26 -5.16
CA ASN A 622 -24.99 15.09 -4.58
C ASN A 622 -25.89 14.25 -3.67
N PRO A 623 -26.54 14.87 -2.67
CA PRO A 623 -27.76 14.28 -2.15
C PRO A 623 -28.70 13.94 -3.30
N PRO A 624 -29.38 12.78 -3.28
CA PRO A 624 -30.33 12.43 -4.35
C PRO A 624 -31.37 13.52 -4.56
N ILE A 625 -31.70 13.78 -5.81
CA ILE A 625 -32.72 14.77 -6.22
C ILE A 625 -33.94 14.02 -6.68
N TYR A 626 -35.12 14.41 -6.22
CA TYR A 626 -36.38 13.87 -6.73
C TYR A 626 -36.79 14.63 -8.02
N ASP A 627 -36.94 13.88 -9.11
CA ASP A 627 -37.42 14.38 -10.37
C ASP A 627 -38.94 14.07 -10.52
N ALA A 628 -39.75 15.09 -10.42
CA ALA A 628 -41.21 14.97 -10.51
C ALA A 628 -41.72 14.54 -11.91
N ALA A 629 -40.95 14.78 -12.97
CA ALA A 629 -41.35 14.43 -14.33
C ALA A 629 -41.26 12.91 -14.57
N THR A 630 -40.23 12.26 -14.03
CA THR A 630 -40.02 10.82 -14.12
C THR A 630 -40.52 10.06 -12.90
N ASN A 631 -40.85 10.74 -11.82
CA ASN A 631 -41.17 10.17 -10.49
C ASN A 631 -40.01 9.32 -9.91
N MET A 632 -38.77 9.66 -10.22
CA MET A 632 -37.57 8.91 -9.82
C MET A 632 -36.58 9.78 -9.04
N PHE A 633 -35.70 9.13 -8.29
CA PHE A 633 -34.59 9.78 -7.60
C PHE A 633 -33.34 9.73 -8.47
N VAL A 634 -32.76 10.89 -8.73
CA VAL A 634 -31.59 11.05 -9.59
C VAL A 634 -30.35 11.20 -8.74
N TYR A 635 -29.39 10.30 -8.96
CA TYR A 635 -28.04 10.38 -8.39
C TYR A 635 -27.12 11.03 -9.42
N THR A 636 -26.50 12.11 -9.05
CA THR A 636 -25.52 12.82 -9.87
C THR A 636 -24.38 13.34 -8.98
N GLN A 637 -23.42 13.97 -9.63
CA GLN A 637 -22.25 14.55 -8.93
C GLN A 637 -22.21 16.06 -9.20
N SER A 638 -21.68 16.82 -8.24
CA SER A 638 -21.36 18.23 -8.42
C SER A 638 -20.16 18.66 -7.60
N ASN A 639 -19.62 19.85 -7.92
CA ASN A 639 -18.65 20.49 -7.08
C ASN A 639 -19.33 21.01 -5.80
N GLN A 640 -18.87 20.60 -4.65
CA GLN A 640 -19.35 20.97 -3.31
C GLN A 640 -18.52 22.15 -2.76
N HIS A 641 -18.84 22.68 -1.57
CA HIS A 641 -18.06 23.78 -0.98
C HIS A 641 -16.65 23.34 -0.54
N SER A 642 -16.57 22.34 0.35
CA SER A 642 -15.27 21.85 0.81
C SER A 642 -15.33 20.47 1.44
N PHE A 643 -14.19 19.81 1.42
CA PHE A 643 -13.92 18.58 2.21
C PHE A 643 -12.62 18.76 2.98
N THR A 644 -12.65 18.44 4.28
CA THR A 644 -11.45 18.44 5.12
C THR A 644 -11.27 17.09 5.77
N HIS A 645 -10.06 16.53 5.65
CA HIS A 645 -9.61 15.34 6.36
C HIS A 645 -8.43 15.69 7.25
N LEU A 646 -8.63 15.54 8.56
CA LEU A 646 -7.59 15.69 9.58
C LEU A 646 -7.22 14.30 10.08
N GLN A 647 -5.93 14.02 10.16
CA GLN A 647 -5.44 12.75 10.70
C GLN A 647 -4.29 13.00 11.65
N VAL A 648 -4.32 12.34 12.81
CA VAL A 648 -3.20 12.25 13.76
C VAL A 648 -2.88 10.78 13.96
N ARG A 649 -1.62 10.40 13.74
CA ARG A 649 -1.17 9.04 13.81
C ARG A 649 0.01 8.88 14.75
N LEU A 650 -0.07 7.87 15.60
CA LEU A 650 1.01 7.36 16.42
C LEU A 650 1.39 5.97 15.92
N TYR A 651 2.67 5.69 15.82
CA TYR A 651 3.16 4.33 15.58
C TYR A 651 4.34 4.01 16.47
N ALA A 652 4.50 2.73 16.78
CA ALA A 652 5.61 2.20 17.54
C ALA A 652 6.02 0.83 17.00
N SER A 653 7.30 0.56 16.96
CA SER A 653 7.85 -0.76 16.64
C SER A 653 9.06 -1.05 17.49
N GLN A 654 9.13 -2.28 18.04
CA GLN A 654 10.21 -2.77 18.86
C GLN A 654 10.59 -4.18 18.43
N SER A 655 11.86 -4.40 18.15
CA SER A 655 12.41 -5.74 18.00
C SER A 655 13.06 -6.19 19.31
N LEU A 656 12.84 -7.45 19.68
CA LEU A 656 13.30 -8.08 20.93
C LEU A 656 14.04 -9.39 20.60
N PHE A 657 14.80 -9.90 21.56
CA PHE A 657 15.50 -11.19 21.48
C PHE A 657 16.35 -11.33 20.21
N SER A 658 17.24 -10.34 19.97
CA SER A 658 18.09 -10.31 18.77
C SER A 658 17.29 -10.33 17.46
N GLN A 659 16.19 -9.56 17.43
CA GLN A 659 15.26 -9.43 16.30
C GLN A 659 14.38 -10.68 16.02
N ALA A 660 14.43 -11.69 16.87
CA ALA A 660 13.59 -12.88 16.71
C ALA A 660 12.12 -12.58 16.95
N PHE A 661 11.79 -11.62 17.81
CA PHE A 661 10.42 -11.22 18.10
C PHE A 661 10.24 -9.72 17.81
N LYS A 662 9.26 -9.38 17.01
CA LYS A 662 8.92 -8.01 16.68
C LYS A 662 7.48 -7.70 17.06
N VAL A 663 7.30 -6.59 17.74
CA VAL A 663 5.99 -6.00 18.04
C VAL A 663 5.91 -4.67 17.31
N SER A 664 4.87 -4.44 16.56
CA SER A 664 4.58 -3.13 15.97
C SER A 664 3.10 -2.82 16.11
N GLY A 665 2.80 -1.56 16.39
CA GLY A 665 1.43 -1.10 16.54
C GLY A 665 1.28 0.35 16.11
N TRP A 666 0.07 0.72 15.77
CA TRP A 666 -0.28 2.07 15.39
C TRP A 666 -1.69 2.42 15.84
N LEU A 667 -1.90 3.71 16.07
CA LEU A 667 -3.18 4.30 16.40
C LEU A 667 -3.36 5.54 15.54
N THR A 668 -4.52 5.68 14.90
CA THR A 668 -4.83 6.82 14.04
C THR A 668 -6.18 7.39 14.43
N LEU A 669 -6.22 8.68 14.68
CA LEU A 669 -7.43 9.48 14.82
C LEU A 669 -7.68 10.18 13.49
N ASN A 670 -8.87 9.98 12.91
CA ASN A 670 -9.33 10.63 11.69
C ASN A 670 -10.52 11.53 12.01
N ARG A 671 -10.55 12.71 11.42
CA ARG A 671 -11.69 13.62 11.44
C ARG A 671 -12.04 14.00 10.01
N TYR A 672 -13.25 13.68 9.61
CA TYR A 672 -13.84 14.01 8.30
C TYR A 672 -14.83 15.16 8.49
N ILE A 673 -14.73 16.21 7.65
CA ILE A 673 -15.65 17.35 7.65
C ILE A 673 -16.04 17.57 6.20
N ASN A 674 -17.33 17.40 5.89
CA ASN A 674 -17.90 17.57 4.56
C ASN A 674 -18.86 18.76 4.59
N ASN A 675 -18.56 19.78 3.82
CA ASN A 675 -19.40 20.96 3.63
C ASN A 675 -19.92 20.94 2.19
N GLY A 676 -21.15 20.45 2.02
CA GLY A 676 -21.80 20.34 0.74
C GLY A 676 -22.66 21.56 0.41
N LEU A 677 -23.26 21.58 -0.79
CA LEU A 677 -24.18 22.64 -1.21
C LEU A 677 -25.46 22.69 -0.38
N SER A 678 -25.91 21.54 0.13
CA SER A 678 -27.17 21.39 0.87
C SER A 678 -27.05 20.54 2.13
N PHE A 679 -25.83 20.14 2.52
CA PHE A 679 -25.59 19.32 3.71
C PHE A 679 -24.30 19.73 4.42
N PHE A 680 -24.23 19.42 5.70
CA PHE A 680 -23.00 19.47 6.49
C PHE A 680 -22.91 18.21 7.34
N THR A 681 -21.78 17.47 7.17
CA THR A 681 -21.55 16.27 7.95
C THR A 681 -20.13 16.24 8.51
N ASN A 682 -19.99 15.65 9.68
CA ASN A 682 -18.67 15.42 10.26
C ASN A 682 -18.63 14.13 11.07
N TYR A 683 -17.47 13.49 11.09
CA TYR A 683 -17.28 12.25 11.81
C TYR A 683 -15.84 12.11 12.31
N THR A 684 -15.68 11.50 13.48
CA THR A 684 -14.37 11.16 14.05
C THR A 684 -14.28 9.66 14.22
N ASP A 685 -13.22 9.04 13.68
CA ASP A 685 -12.91 7.63 13.83
C ASP A 685 -11.54 7.43 14.49
N ILE A 686 -11.42 6.40 15.31
CA ILE A 686 -10.15 5.96 15.90
C ILE A 686 -9.91 4.53 15.47
N ILE A 687 -8.87 4.33 14.70
CA ILE A 687 -8.46 3.03 14.20
C ILE A 687 -7.10 2.66 14.76
N GLY A 688 -6.90 1.36 14.98
CA GLY A 688 -5.63 0.84 15.46
C GLY A 688 -5.29 -0.51 14.86
N GLY A 689 -4.01 -0.82 14.86
CA GLY A 689 -3.49 -2.11 14.43
C GLY A 689 -2.32 -2.58 15.28
N LEU A 690 -2.16 -3.90 15.33
CA LEU A 690 -1.10 -4.59 16.04
C LEU A 690 -0.56 -5.71 15.14
N SER A 691 0.75 -5.78 15.01
CA SER A 691 1.45 -6.88 14.34
C SER A 691 2.47 -7.50 15.29
N LEU A 692 2.39 -8.80 15.45
CA LEU A 692 3.31 -9.61 16.23
C LEU A 692 3.98 -10.58 15.27
N THR A 693 5.30 -10.57 15.21
CA THR A 693 6.08 -11.48 14.37
C THR A 693 7.15 -12.19 15.20
N TYR A 694 7.19 -13.50 15.07
CA TYR A 694 8.26 -14.32 15.64
C TYR A 694 8.96 -15.08 14.52
N ASP A 695 10.24 -14.79 14.32
CA ASP A 695 11.06 -15.30 13.22
C ASP A 695 12.21 -16.18 13.72
N ARG A 696 12.38 -17.33 13.08
CA ARG A 696 13.54 -18.22 13.20
C ARG A 696 14.12 -18.51 11.81
N PRO A 697 15.35 -19.03 11.71
CA PRO A 697 15.98 -19.27 10.40
C PRO A 697 15.15 -20.10 9.42
N LYS A 698 14.42 -21.12 9.93
CA LYS A 698 13.64 -22.04 9.09
C LYS A 698 12.14 -21.80 9.12
N TRP A 699 11.60 -21.12 10.13
CA TRP A 699 10.17 -20.92 10.30
C TRP A 699 9.85 -19.61 11.01
N GLY A 700 8.64 -19.15 10.89
CA GLY A 700 8.14 -17.99 11.61
C GLY A 700 6.63 -17.98 11.68
N ILE A 701 6.12 -17.15 12.60
CA ILE A 701 4.70 -16.94 12.83
C ILE A 701 4.44 -15.44 12.84
N GLN A 702 3.34 -15.02 12.24
CA GLN A 702 2.87 -13.62 12.27
C GLN A 702 1.39 -13.58 12.61
N GLY A 703 1.02 -12.65 13.49
CA GLY A 703 -0.36 -12.25 13.74
C GLY A 703 -0.52 -10.76 13.44
N ASN A 704 -1.47 -10.41 12.59
CA ASN A 704 -1.84 -9.04 12.25
C ASN A 704 -3.28 -8.79 12.66
N PHE A 705 -3.50 -7.78 13.46
CA PHE A 705 -4.83 -7.32 13.83
C PHE A 705 -5.02 -5.86 13.40
N ARG A 706 -6.19 -5.55 12.85
CA ARG A 706 -6.64 -4.19 12.53
C ARG A 706 -8.06 -4.03 13.07
N SER A 707 -8.33 -2.94 13.80
CA SER A 707 -9.68 -2.60 14.23
C SER A 707 -10.60 -2.29 13.05
N ALA A 708 -11.89 -2.25 13.28
CA ALA A 708 -12.85 -1.75 12.29
C ALA A 708 -12.45 -0.32 11.86
N ILE A 709 -12.70 0.01 10.59
CA ILE A 709 -12.48 1.35 10.03
C ILE A 709 -13.84 1.93 9.69
N THR A 710 -14.06 3.18 10.12
CA THR A 710 -15.25 3.93 9.69
C THR A 710 -14.81 5.19 8.96
N THR A 711 -15.30 5.37 7.76
CA THR A 711 -15.11 6.58 6.94
C THR A 711 -16.43 7.30 6.78
N MET A 712 -16.37 8.62 6.63
CA MET A 712 -17.53 9.42 6.27
C MET A 712 -17.17 10.31 5.08
N PHE A 713 -17.90 10.12 4.00
CA PHE A 713 -17.75 10.91 2.80
C PHE A 713 -19.13 11.39 2.36
N ASN A 714 -19.33 12.71 2.28
CA ASN A 714 -20.64 13.33 2.13
C ASN A 714 -21.60 12.92 3.27
N GLU A 715 -22.77 12.39 2.91
CA GLU A 715 -23.81 11.88 3.80
C GLU A 715 -23.72 10.37 4.01
N THR A 716 -22.69 9.71 3.43
CA THR A 716 -22.49 8.26 3.53
C THR A 716 -21.42 7.93 4.55
N LYS A 717 -21.78 7.12 5.53
CA LYS A 717 -20.90 6.52 6.54
C LYS A 717 -20.69 5.05 6.18
N THR A 718 -19.44 4.65 6.00
CA THR A 718 -19.08 3.25 5.68
C THR A 718 -18.17 2.68 6.75
N ARG A 719 -18.57 1.55 7.35
CA ARG A 719 -17.80 0.81 8.33
C ARG A 719 -17.37 -0.53 7.75
N THR A 720 -16.08 -0.77 7.72
CA THR A 720 -15.47 -2.06 7.40
C THR A 720 -15.15 -2.80 8.69
N ALA A 721 -15.42 -4.09 8.73
CA ALA A 721 -15.19 -4.93 9.90
C ALA A 721 -13.69 -5.00 10.29
N PRO A 722 -13.38 -5.38 11.55
CA PRO A 722 -12.00 -5.66 11.95
C PRO A 722 -11.43 -6.82 11.14
N ASN A 723 -10.11 -6.89 11.08
CA ASN A 723 -9.42 -7.97 10.38
C ASN A 723 -8.36 -8.59 11.31
N LEU A 724 -8.36 -9.93 11.39
CA LEU A 724 -7.34 -10.73 12.06
C LEU A 724 -6.75 -11.72 11.07
N GLN A 725 -5.46 -11.63 10.84
CA GLN A 725 -4.72 -12.56 9.98
C GLN A 725 -3.65 -13.26 10.80
N LEU A 726 -3.63 -14.58 10.73
CA LEU A 726 -2.60 -15.42 11.33
C LEU A 726 -1.88 -16.17 10.21
N SER A 727 -0.56 -16.15 10.23
CA SER A 727 0.26 -16.83 9.22
C SER A 727 1.44 -17.54 9.86
N ALA A 728 1.79 -18.71 9.35
CA ALA A 728 2.98 -19.44 9.70
C ALA A 728 3.71 -19.90 8.44
N TYR A 729 5.01 -19.85 8.44
CA TYR A 729 5.81 -20.33 7.30
C TYR A 729 6.93 -21.26 7.72
N TYR A 730 7.34 -22.13 6.77
CA TYR A 730 8.48 -23.02 6.90
C TYR A 730 9.33 -23.04 5.63
N ASN A 731 10.64 -22.86 5.78
CA ASN A 731 11.60 -22.80 4.68
C ASN A 731 12.39 -24.10 4.59
N ILE A 732 12.40 -24.73 3.40
CA ILE A 732 13.21 -25.90 3.06
C ILE A 732 14.12 -25.50 1.90
N ARG A 733 15.38 -25.19 2.17
CA ARG A 733 16.32 -24.66 1.17
C ARG A 733 15.77 -23.42 0.46
N ARG A 734 15.34 -23.56 -0.81
CA ARG A 734 14.78 -22.49 -1.66
C ARG A 734 13.25 -22.54 -1.78
N LEU A 735 12.63 -23.49 -1.10
CA LEU A 735 11.18 -23.63 -1.03
C LEU A 735 10.67 -23.02 0.27
N ARG A 736 9.60 -22.25 0.18
CA ARG A 736 8.85 -21.74 1.32
C ARG A 736 7.39 -22.20 1.25
N PHE A 737 6.93 -22.79 2.32
CA PHE A 737 5.52 -23.10 2.56
C PHE A 737 4.97 -22.04 3.52
N THR A 738 3.81 -21.46 3.21
CA THR A 738 3.12 -20.52 4.10
C THR A 738 1.68 -20.96 4.25
N LEU A 739 1.26 -21.16 5.49
CA LEU A 739 -0.14 -21.37 5.86
C LEU A 739 -0.67 -20.07 6.48
N SER A 740 -1.77 -19.55 5.95
CA SER A 740 -2.41 -18.33 6.44
C SER A 740 -3.88 -18.56 6.72
N VAL A 741 -4.36 -17.96 7.80
CA VAL A 741 -5.79 -17.97 8.19
C VAL A 741 -6.22 -16.52 8.33
N ASN A 742 -7.29 -16.15 7.65
CA ASN A 742 -7.88 -14.82 7.71
C ASN A 742 -9.21 -14.88 8.45
N ASN A 743 -9.43 -13.97 9.39
CA ASN A 743 -10.67 -13.77 10.15
C ASN A 743 -11.36 -15.07 10.64
N PRO A 744 -10.66 -15.97 11.35
CA PRO A 744 -11.22 -17.29 11.72
C PRO A 744 -12.48 -17.23 12.55
N PHE A 745 -12.77 -16.11 13.19
CA PHE A 745 -13.88 -15.93 14.13
C PHE A 745 -14.93 -14.93 13.63
N MET A 746 -14.84 -14.47 12.38
CA MET A 746 -15.75 -13.43 11.88
C MET A 746 -17.07 -14.04 11.39
N THR A 747 -18.17 -13.55 11.93
CA THR A 747 -19.55 -13.96 11.57
C THR A 747 -20.40 -12.78 11.11
N GLU A 748 -19.89 -11.55 11.22
CA GLU A 748 -20.62 -10.31 10.93
C GLU A 748 -20.48 -9.89 9.47
N ALA A 749 -21.26 -8.87 9.08
CA ALA A 749 -21.13 -8.23 7.77
C ALA A 749 -19.74 -7.59 7.60
N THR A 750 -19.13 -7.84 6.46
CA THR A 750 -17.81 -7.31 6.09
C THR A 750 -17.81 -5.78 6.01
N THR A 751 -18.92 -5.22 5.49
CA THR A 751 -19.08 -3.79 5.30
C THR A 751 -20.52 -3.37 5.61
N VAL A 752 -20.66 -2.28 6.35
CA VAL A 752 -21.93 -1.62 6.62
C VAL A 752 -21.87 -0.20 6.10
N SER A 753 -22.74 0.16 5.16
CA SER A 753 -22.85 1.51 4.61
C SER A 753 -24.19 2.12 4.99
N THR A 754 -24.16 3.35 5.51
CA THR A 754 -25.37 4.11 5.90
C THR A 754 -25.36 5.45 5.17
N LEU A 755 -26.36 5.67 4.33
CA LEU A 755 -26.66 6.97 3.74
C LEU A 755 -27.78 7.62 4.58
N ASN A 756 -27.63 8.89 4.94
CA ASN A 756 -28.64 9.64 5.67
C ASN A 756 -28.84 11.03 5.04
N SER A 757 -29.54 11.04 3.91
CA SER A 757 -29.90 12.28 3.22
C SER A 757 -31.36 12.68 3.47
N LYS A 758 -31.73 13.92 3.11
CA LYS A 758 -33.11 14.42 3.31
C LYS A 758 -34.16 13.58 2.57
N LEU A 759 -33.86 13.13 1.35
CA LEU A 759 -34.82 12.42 0.48
C LEU A 759 -34.64 10.90 0.56
N ILE A 760 -33.47 10.40 0.88
CA ILE A 760 -33.20 8.98 0.96
C ILE A 760 -32.40 8.66 2.21
N SER A 761 -32.86 7.69 2.97
CA SER A 761 -32.02 7.03 3.99
C SER A 761 -31.86 5.56 3.65
N SER A 762 -30.65 5.03 3.80
CA SER A 762 -30.42 3.61 3.56
C SER A 762 -29.33 3.05 4.48
N THR A 763 -29.48 1.78 4.84
CA THR A 763 -28.42 0.99 5.49
C THR A 763 -28.25 -0.30 4.72
N SER A 764 -27.02 -0.59 4.34
CA SER A 764 -26.66 -1.79 3.57
C SER A 764 -25.62 -2.59 4.33
N HIS A 765 -25.86 -3.88 4.50
CA HIS A 765 -24.98 -4.86 5.15
C HIS A 765 -24.48 -5.84 4.09
N VAL A 766 -23.18 -5.75 3.74
CA VAL A 766 -22.54 -6.65 2.79
C VAL A 766 -21.88 -7.80 3.53
N PHE A 767 -22.18 -9.04 3.15
CA PHE A 767 -21.61 -10.26 3.69
C PHE A 767 -20.71 -10.93 2.66
N GLN A 768 -19.56 -11.43 3.10
CA GLN A 768 -18.62 -12.20 2.29
C GLN A 768 -18.05 -13.37 3.08
N LYS A 769 -18.94 -14.24 3.58
CA LYS A 769 -18.61 -15.29 4.57
C LYS A 769 -17.38 -16.13 4.23
N TYR A 770 -17.33 -16.68 3.02
CA TYR A 770 -16.25 -17.60 2.65
C TYR A 770 -15.04 -16.92 2.04
N ASN A 771 -15.10 -15.62 1.83
CA ASN A 771 -13.97 -14.83 1.40
C ASN A 771 -13.14 -14.30 2.58
N ASP A 772 -13.80 -14.02 3.69
CA ASP A 772 -13.17 -13.44 4.86
C ASP A 772 -12.66 -14.51 5.84
N ASN A 773 -13.37 -15.65 5.98
CA ASN A 773 -12.95 -16.80 6.78
C ASN A 773 -12.22 -17.79 5.88
N LEU A 774 -10.98 -17.54 5.53
CA LEU A 774 -10.27 -18.44 4.62
C LEU A 774 -8.96 -18.95 5.20
N VAL A 775 -8.66 -20.21 4.85
CA VAL A 775 -7.37 -20.85 5.06
C VAL A 775 -6.67 -20.97 3.71
N GLN A 776 -5.48 -20.43 3.59
CA GLN A 776 -4.69 -20.42 2.35
C GLN A 776 -3.35 -21.09 2.55
N LEU A 777 -2.97 -21.96 1.61
CA LEU A 777 -1.63 -22.54 1.50
C LEU A 777 -0.91 -21.87 0.31
N SER A 778 0.30 -21.39 0.57
CA SER A 778 1.16 -20.83 -0.46
C SER A 778 2.48 -21.58 -0.53
N LEU A 779 2.97 -21.78 -1.75
CA LEU A 779 4.28 -22.36 -2.06
C LEU A 779 5.07 -21.34 -2.89
N SER A 780 6.28 -21.01 -2.48
CA SER A 780 7.20 -20.20 -3.30
C SER A 780 8.55 -20.89 -3.48
N TYR A 781 9.08 -20.81 -4.69
CA TYR A 781 10.38 -21.33 -5.08
C TYR A 781 11.12 -20.29 -5.90
N SER A 782 12.39 -20.06 -5.63
CA SER A 782 13.24 -19.19 -6.42
C SER A 782 14.60 -19.80 -6.65
N PHE A 783 15.18 -19.54 -7.82
CA PHE A 783 16.53 -20.01 -8.16
C PHE A 783 17.35 -18.90 -8.83
N ARG A 784 18.67 -19.05 -8.74
CA ARG A 784 19.64 -18.18 -9.40
C ARG A 784 20.88 -18.96 -9.80
N LYS A 785 21.44 -18.60 -10.97
CA LYS A 785 22.73 -19.05 -11.45
C LYS A 785 23.52 -17.86 -11.99
N GLY A 786 24.78 -17.69 -11.57
CA GLY A 786 25.65 -16.57 -11.97
C GLY A 786 25.53 -15.34 -11.05
N LYS A 787 26.17 -14.23 -11.44
CA LYS A 787 26.12 -12.91 -10.80
C LYS A 787 25.17 -12.04 -11.58
N VAL A 788 24.15 -11.49 -10.92
CA VAL A 788 23.03 -10.80 -11.55
C VAL A 788 23.12 -9.29 -11.33
N ARG A 789 22.99 -8.50 -12.41
CA ARG A 789 22.79 -7.05 -12.37
C ARG A 789 21.31 -6.75 -12.67
N ASN A 790 20.72 -5.77 -11.99
CA ASN A 790 19.38 -5.29 -12.31
C ASN A 790 19.49 -3.85 -12.86
N LEU A 791 19.07 -3.68 -14.11
CA LEU A 791 18.81 -2.39 -14.74
C LEU A 791 17.31 -2.21 -14.81
N GLN A 792 16.82 -1.06 -14.43
CA GLN A 792 15.38 -0.78 -14.42
C GLN A 792 15.12 0.73 -14.53
N LYS A 793 13.95 1.12 -15.03
CA LYS A 793 13.56 2.52 -15.27
C LYS A 793 13.16 3.27 -13.99
N GLN A 794 13.29 4.62 -14.00
CA GLN A 794 12.95 5.49 -12.84
C GLN A 794 11.56 6.12 -12.90
N MET A 795 10.84 6.02 -14.01
CA MET A 795 9.50 6.57 -14.21
C MET A 795 8.50 5.45 -14.45
N ASP A 796 7.28 5.62 -13.97
CA ASP A 796 6.18 4.67 -14.18
C ASP A 796 4.93 5.45 -14.55
N ASN A 797 4.62 5.47 -15.85
CA ASN A 797 3.50 6.20 -16.43
C ASN A 797 2.44 5.21 -16.94
N ALA A 798 1.92 4.37 -16.03
CA ALA A 798 0.84 3.45 -16.38
C ALA A 798 -0.51 4.17 -16.44
N ASP A 799 -1.31 3.89 -17.47
CA ASP A 799 -2.71 4.26 -17.57
C ASP A 799 -3.57 3.00 -17.37
N ASN A 800 -4.42 3.01 -16.35
CA ASN A 800 -5.29 1.89 -15.98
C ASN A 800 -6.77 2.27 -15.95
N ASP A 801 -7.12 3.52 -16.31
CA ASP A 801 -8.51 3.99 -16.33
C ASP A 801 -9.15 3.65 -17.69
N ALA A 802 -10.04 2.66 -17.71
CA ALA A 802 -10.82 2.31 -18.90
C ALA A 802 -11.85 3.39 -19.26
N GLY A 803 -12.16 4.33 -18.38
CA GLY A 803 -13.14 5.40 -18.60
C GLY A 803 -14.59 4.90 -18.80
N VAL A 804 -14.88 3.66 -18.42
CA VAL A 804 -16.21 3.05 -18.58
C VAL A 804 -17.04 3.26 -17.32
N VAL A 805 -18.26 3.75 -17.49
CA VAL A 805 -19.26 3.84 -16.41
C VAL A 805 -19.85 2.44 -16.20
N LYS A 806 -19.55 1.84 -15.06
CA LYS A 806 -20.05 0.50 -14.67
C LYS A 806 -21.15 0.60 -13.63
#